data_7f9bc739d562648bbf9b3f1b1f5a6800
#
_entry.id   7f9bc739d562648bbf9b3f1b1f5a6800
#
_cell.length_a   1.000
_cell.length_b   1.000
_cell.length_c   1.000
_cell.angle_alpha   90.00
_cell.angle_beta   90.00
_cell.angle_gamma   90.00
#
_symmetry.space_group_name_H-M   'P 1'
#
loop_
_entity.id
_entity.type
_entity.pdbx_description
1 polymer ?
#
loop_
_entity_poly.entity_id
_entity_poly.type
_entity_poly.pdbx_seq_one_letter_code
_entity_poly.pdbx_strand_id
1 'polypeptide(L)'
;MAPSTSRIRRPRVAALALGTAVAVVTAVVPAIPAAAAGYTAAAGPWSTATALTGADGRQTLIDVRTAGDGTTFALWRDRAADGTHWDFDVAVKPAGANTWSASHTLATGRESTSPAVLTVTPIGQAVVTWVEGRGVDGDLAAVAATWTPTGGSWSEPVPMASYPGGTYLGLPRLAPAADGTLTAVWQQGEFNDYKVMTATRAPGATTWSTAQPVASVTTGSVYDLALAVAPDGSATAVWDVYDQAADGEQHTVLTATRATATGTWGDASVLPGVGHTDGAVQVTSDAKGATTVLWRGANAAGTGTDLNAVTRTSPSASWGDVQTAVTSFAYSDGSDPLTGPNGDLTYVWVGWSSAAGEPVVRAVTRSASTGTWSTPKTLSTGYVTFDVDASIGADGTVQVVWPQVPSIDNGNDHYLQWAVRADGTWSKATALDSEPVPDVSGTEALSGEVAAGPDGRATVLSRTAAGSGDYTSQVSARWQTLLTKPAITSKATLSGTVRTGSEVTCNAAWTGTGAKAAWSWLRDGTVISGATGKTRTLTASDYRHGLSCRATVTNNAGSTRSTSAAVTVAVGPALKAGTTPTITGTAKVGHKLTAAHGTWSPTATSYTYVWKRDGKTITGATRSTYVLVKADKGHKVSVKVTAKRSGWTNGSGTTAAVTVR
;
A
#
# COMPACT_ATOMS: atom_id res chain seq x y z
N MET A 1 37.89 -57.44 23.44
CA MET A 1 37.48 -57.04 22.10
C MET A 1 35.96 -56.96 22.11
N ALA A 2 35.41 -55.79 22.25
CA ALA A 2 33.97 -55.54 22.26
C ALA A 2 33.54 -55.08 20.87
N PRO A 3 32.37 -55.56 20.35
CA PRO A 3 31.89 -55.14 19.04
C PRO A 3 31.23 -53.76 19.16
N SER A 4 31.62 -52.85 18.27
CA SER A 4 31.05 -51.54 18.10
C SER A 4 29.62 -51.67 17.57
N THR A 5 28.63 -51.22 18.34
CA THR A 5 27.26 -51.01 17.87
C THR A 5 27.18 -49.70 17.11
N SER A 6 27.16 -49.77 15.79
CA SER A 6 26.79 -48.63 14.93
C SER A 6 25.30 -48.33 15.14
N ARG A 7 24.99 -47.22 15.77
CA ARG A 7 23.63 -46.66 15.79
C ARG A 7 23.32 -46.16 14.39
N ILE A 8 22.49 -46.86 13.68
CA ILE A 8 21.79 -46.36 12.51
C ILE A 8 20.91 -45.19 13.01
N ARG A 9 21.30 -43.98 12.70
CA ARG A 9 20.43 -42.80 12.81
C ARG A 9 19.31 -43.02 11.78
N ARG A 10 18.12 -43.33 12.28
CA ARG A 10 16.91 -43.15 11.49
C ARG A 10 16.89 -41.68 11.06
N PRO A 11 16.62 -41.38 9.77
CA PRO A 11 16.32 -40.01 9.39
C PRO A 11 15.10 -39.61 10.25
N ARG A 12 15.23 -38.50 10.98
CA ARG A 12 14.06 -37.80 11.46
C ARG A 12 13.32 -37.44 10.18
N VAL A 13 12.21 -38.07 9.93
CA VAL A 13 11.14 -37.48 9.15
C VAL A 13 10.90 -36.15 9.87
N ALA A 14 11.36 -35.06 9.29
CA ALA A 14 10.83 -33.77 9.59
C ALA A 14 9.33 -33.97 9.38
N ALA A 15 8.57 -33.92 10.45
CA ALA A 15 7.17 -33.62 10.32
C ALA A 15 7.21 -32.31 9.49
N LEU A 16 6.84 -32.42 8.20
CA LEU A 16 6.37 -31.28 7.47
C LEU A 16 5.25 -30.76 8.38
N ALA A 17 5.55 -29.75 9.18
CA ALA A 17 4.52 -28.82 9.57
C ALA A 17 3.98 -28.40 8.19
N LEU A 18 2.81 -28.91 7.82
CA LEU A 18 1.99 -28.27 6.81
C LEU A 18 1.74 -26.87 7.38
N GLY A 19 2.72 -26.01 7.20
CA GLY A 19 2.47 -24.61 7.08
C GLY A 19 1.38 -24.56 6.01
N THR A 20 0.20 -24.18 6.40
CA THR A 20 -0.93 -24.01 5.53
C THR A 20 -0.58 -22.94 4.50
N ALA A 21 0.24 -23.28 3.52
CA ALA A 21 0.17 -22.63 2.23
C ALA A 21 -1.21 -23.02 1.71
N VAL A 22 -2.22 -22.29 2.18
CA VAL A 22 -3.52 -22.26 1.55
C VAL A 22 -3.24 -21.67 0.19
N ALA A 23 -3.08 -22.52 -0.82
CA ALA A 23 -2.98 -22.09 -2.20
C ALA A 23 -4.31 -21.38 -2.50
N VAL A 24 -4.29 -20.09 -2.30
CA VAL A 24 -5.42 -19.24 -2.60
C VAL A 24 -5.35 -18.99 -4.08
N VAL A 25 -6.31 -19.52 -4.76
CA VAL A 25 -6.58 -19.08 -6.11
C VAL A 25 -6.82 -17.58 -6.04
N THR A 26 -5.84 -16.78 -6.46
CA THR A 26 -6.06 -15.37 -6.72
C THR A 26 -7.12 -15.28 -7.80
N ALA A 27 -8.36 -15.14 -7.36
CA ALA A 27 -9.40 -14.75 -8.28
C ALA A 27 -8.91 -13.48 -8.97
N VAL A 28 -8.73 -13.55 -10.27
CA VAL A 28 -8.61 -12.35 -11.08
C VAL A 28 -9.84 -11.53 -10.76
N VAL A 29 -9.67 -10.48 -9.96
CA VAL A 29 -10.74 -9.51 -9.76
C VAL A 29 -11.02 -8.95 -11.14
N PRO A 30 -12.24 -9.12 -11.70
CA PRO A 30 -12.56 -8.57 -13.00
C PRO A 30 -12.27 -7.08 -12.95
N ALA A 31 -11.69 -6.56 -14.01
CA ALA A 31 -11.54 -5.13 -14.16
C ALA A 31 -12.91 -4.50 -13.94
N ILE A 32 -13.06 -3.76 -12.86
CA ILE A 32 -14.21 -2.87 -12.66
C ILE A 32 -14.29 -2.02 -13.93
N PRO A 33 -15.44 -1.92 -14.60
CA PRO A 33 -15.54 -1.16 -15.84
C PRO A 33 -14.92 0.23 -15.62
N ALA A 34 -14.20 0.72 -16.60
CA ALA A 34 -13.29 1.87 -16.58
C ALA A 34 -13.86 3.23 -16.11
N ALA A 35 -14.90 3.24 -15.29
CA ALA A 35 -15.41 4.43 -14.61
C ALA A 35 -14.59 4.80 -13.35
N ALA A 36 -13.62 3.98 -12.96
CA ALA A 36 -12.75 4.23 -11.80
C ALA A 36 -11.33 4.69 -12.18
N ALA A 37 -11.09 5.07 -13.43
CA ALA A 37 -9.84 5.72 -13.82
C ALA A 37 -9.73 7.10 -13.15
N GLY A 38 -9.12 7.13 -11.96
CA GLY A 38 -8.89 8.36 -11.20
C GLY A 38 -8.80 8.22 -9.68
N TYR A 39 -9.00 7.04 -9.13
CA TYR A 39 -8.83 6.79 -7.70
C TYR A 39 -7.54 6.00 -7.42
N THR A 40 -6.40 6.67 -7.48
CA THR A 40 -5.31 6.30 -6.57
C THR A 40 -5.66 6.89 -5.21
N ALA A 41 -6.52 6.23 -4.47
CA ALA A 41 -6.69 6.54 -3.06
C ALA A 41 -5.36 6.16 -2.40
N ALA A 42 -4.53 7.15 -2.11
CA ALA A 42 -3.30 6.90 -1.39
C ALA A 42 -3.67 6.26 -0.06
N ALA A 43 -3.09 5.10 0.21
CA ALA A 43 -3.26 4.41 1.46
C ALA A 43 -2.95 5.36 2.62
N GLY A 44 -3.88 5.44 3.57
CA GLY A 44 -3.74 6.20 4.80
C GLY A 44 -2.87 5.47 5.83
N PRO A 45 -2.72 6.05 7.00
CA PRO A 45 -2.07 5.38 8.10
C PRO A 45 -2.82 4.10 8.50
N TRP A 46 -2.09 3.17 9.08
CA TRP A 46 -2.67 1.98 9.68
C TRP A 46 -3.56 2.36 10.88
N SER A 47 -4.65 1.62 11.07
CA SER A 47 -5.43 1.67 12.31
C SER A 47 -4.61 1.11 13.48
N THR A 48 -5.03 1.37 14.70
CA THR A 48 -4.60 0.58 15.85
C THR A 48 -5.06 -0.88 15.67
N ALA A 49 -4.31 -1.82 16.24
CA ALA A 49 -4.73 -3.23 16.24
C ALA A 49 -6.06 -3.35 16.98
N THR A 50 -6.98 -4.11 16.39
CA THR A 50 -8.27 -4.45 16.99
C THR A 50 -8.30 -5.96 17.20
N ALA A 51 -8.45 -6.40 18.44
CA ALA A 51 -8.59 -7.81 18.76
C ALA A 51 -9.91 -8.36 18.19
N LEU A 52 -9.83 -9.46 17.49
CA LEU A 52 -11.00 -10.20 16.98
C LEU A 52 -11.37 -11.33 17.93
N THR A 53 -10.42 -11.82 18.73
CA THR A 53 -10.59 -12.92 19.68
C THR A 53 -10.13 -12.51 21.08
N GLY A 54 -10.51 -13.31 22.10
CA GLY A 54 -9.93 -13.19 23.45
C GLY A 54 -8.43 -13.56 23.44
N ALA A 55 -7.72 -13.18 24.49
CA ALA A 55 -6.28 -13.46 24.62
C ALA A 55 -6.00 -14.85 25.21
N ASP A 56 -7.02 -15.61 25.54
CA ASP A 56 -6.99 -16.89 26.24
C ASP A 56 -7.23 -18.10 25.32
N GLY A 57 -7.48 -17.84 24.02
CA GLY A 57 -7.72 -18.88 23.02
C GLY A 57 -6.43 -19.45 22.42
N ARG A 58 -6.58 -20.55 21.66
CA ARG A 58 -5.49 -21.19 20.89
C ARG A 58 -5.80 -21.07 19.40
N GLN A 59 -5.77 -19.83 18.91
CA GLN A 59 -6.12 -19.52 17.54
C GLN A 59 -4.95 -19.80 16.58
N THR A 60 -5.31 -20.16 15.35
CA THR A 60 -4.39 -20.16 14.20
C THR A 60 -5.05 -19.39 13.05
N LEU A 61 -4.35 -18.45 12.47
CA LEU A 61 -4.81 -17.77 11.26
C LEU A 61 -4.98 -18.77 10.12
N ILE A 62 -5.99 -18.55 9.29
CA ILE A 62 -6.16 -19.31 8.05
C ILE A 62 -6.06 -18.34 6.88
N ASP A 63 -6.83 -17.22 6.89
CA ASP A 63 -6.86 -16.35 5.74
C ASP A 63 -7.59 -15.01 6.01
N VAL A 64 -7.28 -13.99 5.23
CA VAL A 64 -8.03 -12.76 5.12
C VAL A 64 -8.25 -12.40 3.66
N ARG A 65 -9.47 -12.08 3.27
CA ARG A 65 -9.81 -11.71 1.89
C ARG A 65 -10.70 -10.46 1.86
N THR A 66 -10.46 -9.61 0.87
CA THR A 66 -11.33 -8.46 0.60
C THR A 66 -12.04 -8.66 -0.72
N ALA A 67 -13.36 -8.61 -0.70
CA ALA A 67 -14.20 -8.73 -1.89
C ALA A 67 -14.16 -7.45 -2.75
N GLY A 68 -14.67 -7.53 -3.97
CA GLY A 68 -14.67 -6.42 -4.93
C GLY A 68 -15.45 -5.18 -4.48
N ASP A 69 -16.37 -5.31 -3.55
CA ASP A 69 -17.09 -4.19 -2.93
C ASP A 69 -16.34 -3.54 -1.75
N GLY A 70 -15.22 -4.13 -1.31
CA GLY A 70 -14.43 -3.67 -0.19
C GLY A 70 -14.80 -4.31 1.16
N THR A 71 -15.76 -5.25 1.20
CA THR A 71 -16.06 -6.06 2.38
C THR A 71 -14.90 -7.02 2.64
N THR A 72 -14.39 -7.06 3.87
CA THR A 72 -13.25 -7.90 4.25
C THR A 72 -13.72 -9.01 5.19
N PHE A 73 -13.21 -10.21 4.96
CA PHE A 73 -13.50 -11.43 5.72
C PHE A 73 -12.22 -11.95 6.35
N ALA A 74 -12.29 -12.29 7.63
CA ALA A 74 -11.22 -12.92 8.38
C ALA A 74 -11.66 -14.34 8.75
N LEU A 75 -10.76 -15.33 8.58
CA LEU A 75 -10.98 -16.73 8.91
C LEU A 75 -9.84 -17.22 9.79
N TRP A 76 -10.19 -17.85 10.90
CA TRP A 76 -9.24 -18.54 11.77
C TRP A 76 -9.86 -19.80 12.32
N ARG A 77 -9.03 -20.64 12.90
CA ARG A 77 -9.47 -21.79 13.70
C ARG A 77 -9.14 -21.54 15.16
N ASP A 78 -10.06 -21.90 16.05
CA ASP A 78 -9.85 -21.91 17.48
C ASP A 78 -9.81 -23.36 17.98
N ARG A 79 -8.88 -23.67 18.86
CA ARG A 79 -8.78 -25.01 19.44
C ARG A 79 -9.80 -25.12 20.56
N ALA A 80 -10.72 -26.10 20.44
CA ALA A 80 -11.73 -26.36 21.46
C ALA A 80 -11.12 -26.66 22.84
N ALA A 81 -11.86 -26.43 23.88
CA ALA A 81 -11.40 -26.58 25.27
C ALA A 81 -10.95 -28.03 25.60
N ASP A 82 -11.44 -29.03 24.86
CA ASP A 82 -11.02 -30.44 25.00
C ASP A 82 -9.58 -30.71 24.47
N GLY A 83 -9.00 -29.73 23.76
CA GLY A 83 -7.66 -29.80 23.21
C GLY A 83 -7.47 -30.77 22.05
N THR A 84 -8.54 -31.35 21.53
CA THR A 84 -8.50 -32.36 20.45
C THR A 84 -9.19 -31.90 19.18
N HIS A 85 -10.16 -30.99 19.29
CA HIS A 85 -10.97 -30.50 18.18
C HIS A 85 -10.64 -29.02 17.86
N TRP A 86 -11.12 -28.59 16.72
CA TRP A 86 -10.98 -27.21 16.22
C TRP A 86 -12.34 -26.69 15.77
N ASP A 87 -12.57 -25.42 16.02
CA ASP A 87 -13.71 -24.67 15.52
C ASP A 87 -13.23 -23.74 14.41
N PHE A 88 -14.05 -23.50 13.38
CA PHE A 88 -13.77 -22.51 12.35
C PHE A 88 -14.60 -21.27 12.62
N ASP A 89 -13.93 -20.16 12.85
CA ASP A 89 -14.51 -18.87 13.15
C ASP A 89 -14.22 -17.83 12.07
N VAL A 90 -15.18 -16.97 11.85
CA VAL A 90 -15.10 -15.88 10.89
C VAL A 90 -15.55 -14.56 11.51
N ALA A 91 -14.99 -13.45 11.02
CA ALA A 91 -15.50 -12.12 11.25
C ALA A 91 -15.56 -11.35 9.93
N VAL A 92 -16.46 -10.38 9.87
CA VAL A 92 -16.70 -9.57 8.67
C VAL A 92 -16.53 -8.09 9.00
N LYS A 93 -15.79 -7.39 8.17
CA LYS A 93 -15.70 -5.93 8.19
C LYS A 93 -16.39 -5.40 6.93
N PRO A 94 -17.57 -4.78 7.05
CA PRO A 94 -18.28 -4.22 5.90
C PRO A 94 -17.45 -3.16 5.18
N ALA A 95 -17.70 -3.00 3.89
CA ALA A 95 -17.05 -1.98 3.08
C ALA A 95 -17.16 -0.59 3.72
N GLY A 96 -16.01 0.09 3.85
CA GLY A 96 -15.94 1.43 4.47
C GLY A 96 -16.13 1.47 5.99
N ALA A 97 -16.45 0.36 6.65
CA ALA A 97 -16.57 0.31 8.11
C ALA A 97 -15.21 0.37 8.80
N ASN A 98 -15.20 0.92 10.02
CA ASN A 98 -14.05 0.95 10.92
C ASN A 98 -14.16 -0.07 12.06
N THR A 99 -15.10 -1.00 11.95
CA THR A 99 -15.34 -2.04 12.95
C THR A 99 -15.61 -3.38 12.28
N TRP A 100 -15.19 -4.45 12.94
CA TRP A 100 -15.52 -5.82 12.60
C TRP A 100 -16.83 -6.25 13.27
N SER A 101 -17.52 -7.24 12.69
CA SER A 101 -18.59 -7.95 13.37
C SER A 101 -18.04 -8.72 14.57
N ALA A 102 -18.92 -9.19 15.45
CA ALA A 102 -18.58 -10.28 16.35
C ALA A 102 -18.16 -11.52 15.52
N SER A 103 -17.37 -12.40 16.12
CA SER A 103 -17.04 -13.70 15.53
C SER A 103 -18.30 -14.55 15.34
N HIS A 104 -18.29 -15.38 14.30
CA HIS A 104 -19.33 -16.35 14.00
C HIS A 104 -18.66 -17.70 13.73
N THR A 105 -19.08 -18.73 14.46
CA THR A 105 -18.56 -20.07 14.30
C THR A 105 -19.27 -20.79 13.17
N LEU A 106 -18.53 -21.17 12.14
CA LEU A 106 -19.05 -21.90 10.98
C LEU A 106 -19.18 -23.40 11.23
N ALA A 107 -18.26 -23.97 12.01
CA ALA A 107 -18.24 -25.37 12.34
C ALA A 107 -17.54 -25.60 13.69
N THR A 108 -18.05 -26.55 14.47
CA THR A 108 -17.50 -26.91 15.79
C THR A 108 -17.02 -28.35 15.83
N GLY A 109 -16.06 -28.64 16.70
CA GLY A 109 -15.66 -30.00 17.03
C GLY A 109 -14.99 -30.75 15.88
N ARG A 110 -14.18 -30.08 15.04
CA ARG A 110 -13.52 -30.66 13.87
C ARG A 110 -12.18 -31.28 14.25
N GLU A 111 -11.80 -32.38 13.58
CA GLU A 111 -10.46 -32.94 13.73
C GLU A 111 -9.39 -32.00 13.14
N SER A 112 -8.19 -32.06 13.70
CA SER A 112 -7.14 -31.06 13.49
C SER A 112 -6.50 -31.03 12.09
N THR A 113 -6.85 -31.93 11.20
CA THR A 113 -6.07 -32.20 9.98
C THR A 113 -6.59 -31.53 8.72
N SER A 114 -7.79 -30.95 8.75
CA SER A 114 -8.36 -30.33 7.54
C SER A 114 -8.23 -28.81 7.57
N PRO A 115 -7.39 -28.23 6.71
CA PRO A 115 -7.41 -26.79 6.51
C PRO A 115 -8.75 -26.35 5.89
N ALA A 116 -9.14 -25.11 6.13
CA ALA A 116 -10.25 -24.46 5.43
C ALA A 116 -9.72 -23.47 4.39
N VAL A 117 -10.51 -23.18 3.36
CA VAL A 117 -10.19 -22.17 2.33
C VAL A 117 -11.26 -21.11 2.31
N LEU A 118 -10.85 -19.85 2.37
CA LEU A 118 -11.71 -18.69 2.19
C LEU A 118 -11.57 -18.19 0.74
N THR A 119 -12.69 -18.14 0.03
CA THR A 119 -12.76 -17.59 -1.32
C THR A 119 -13.78 -16.45 -1.35
N VAL A 120 -13.43 -15.31 -1.93
CA VAL A 120 -14.33 -14.18 -2.15
C VAL A 120 -14.64 -14.03 -3.62
N THR A 121 -15.86 -13.63 -3.94
CA THR A 121 -16.27 -13.38 -5.33
C THR A 121 -16.26 -11.89 -5.66
N PRO A 122 -16.16 -11.52 -6.94
CA PRO A 122 -16.24 -10.12 -7.36
C PRO A 122 -17.55 -9.42 -6.97
N ILE A 123 -18.61 -10.19 -6.73
CA ILE A 123 -19.94 -9.69 -6.35
C ILE A 123 -20.15 -9.60 -4.82
N GLY A 124 -19.09 -9.73 -4.04
CA GLY A 124 -19.13 -9.55 -2.58
C GLY A 124 -19.52 -10.79 -1.78
N GLN A 125 -19.70 -11.96 -2.40
CA GLN A 125 -19.91 -13.21 -1.67
C GLN A 125 -18.58 -13.73 -1.11
N ALA A 126 -18.64 -14.40 0.06
CA ALA A 126 -17.54 -15.20 0.57
C ALA A 126 -17.99 -16.65 0.74
N VAL A 127 -17.07 -17.57 0.53
CA VAL A 127 -17.29 -19.01 0.71
C VAL A 127 -16.11 -19.59 1.47
N VAL A 128 -16.41 -20.29 2.55
CA VAL A 128 -15.43 -21.10 3.26
C VAL A 128 -15.70 -22.56 2.96
N THR A 129 -14.66 -23.29 2.55
CA THR A 129 -14.75 -24.74 2.29
C THR A 129 -13.77 -25.51 3.16
N TRP A 130 -14.18 -26.70 3.57
CA TRP A 130 -13.34 -27.65 4.31
C TRP A 130 -13.78 -29.08 4.03
N VAL A 131 -12.98 -30.04 4.50
CA VAL A 131 -13.34 -31.46 4.50
C VAL A 131 -13.72 -31.85 5.91
N GLU A 132 -14.80 -32.62 6.06
CA GLU A 132 -15.22 -33.14 7.36
C GLU A 132 -15.52 -34.64 7.28
N GLY A 133 -15.25 -35.35 8.38
CA GLY A 133 -15.71 -36.71 8.59
C GLY A 133 -17.19 -36.70 8.99
N ARG A 134 -17.98 -37.63 8.43
CA ARG A 134 -19.40 -37.82 8.74
C ARG A 134 -19.70 -39.24 9.14
N GLY A 135 -20.33 -39.42 10.29
CA GLY A 135 -20.83 -40.68 10.76
C GLY A 135 -19.78 -41.66 11.32
N VAL A 136 -20.26 -42.78 11.79
CA VAL A 136 -19.45 -43.85 12.44
C VAL A 136 -18.63 -44.67 11.44
N ASP A 137 -18.94 -44.57 10.14
CA ASP A 137 -18.27 -45.34 9.08
C ASP A 137 -17.11 -44.58 8.44
N GLY A 138 -16.79 -43.37 8.96
CA GLY A 138 -15.69 -42.55 8.46
C GLY A 138 -15.93 -41.91 7.09
N ASP A 139 -17.18 -41.75 6.68
CA ASP A 139 -17.52 -41.04 5.44
C ASP A 139 -16.96 -39.61 5.46
N LEU A 140 -16.44 -39.17 4.32
CA LEU A 140 -15.88 -37.83 4.13
C LEU A 140 -16.84 -36.96 3.30
N ALA A 141 -16.90 -35.66 3.62
CA ALA A 141 -17.61 -34.70 2.82
C ALA A 141 -16.78 -33.43 2.61
N ALA A 142 -16.76 -32.94 1.38
CA ALA A 142 -16.38 -31.55 1.08
C ALA A 142 -17.60 -30.67 1.35
N VAL A 143 -17.47 -29.71 2.24
CA VAL A 143 -18.58 -28.81 2.65
C VAL A 143 -18.25 -27.35 2.40
N ALA A 144 -19.28 -26.53 2.26
CA ALA A 144 -19.16 -25.10 2.05
C ALA A 144 -20.16 -24.30 2.90
N ALA A 145 -19.72 -23.27 3.58
CA ALA A 145 -20.55 -22.21 4.14
C ALA A 145 -20.41 -20.93 3.31
N THR A 146 -21.49 -20.20 3.13
CA THR A 146 -21.52 -19.03 2.24
C THR A 146 -22.04 -17.79 2.95
N TRP A 147 -21.31 -16.69 2.80
CA TRP A 147 -21.79 -15.34 3.12
C TRP A 147 -22.46 -14.72 1.91
N THR A 148 -23.62 -14.10 2.13
CA THR A 148 -24.33 -13.35 1.08
C THR A 148 -24.46 -11.88 1.46
N PRO A 149 -24.09 -10.94 0.57
CA PRO A 149 -24.15 -9.49 0.87
C PRO A 149 -25.56 -9.01 1.23
N THR A 150 -26.59 -9.57 0.58
CA THR A 150 -27.99 -9.19 0.78
C THR A 150 -28.56 -9.66 2.12
N GLY A 151 -28.04 -10.75 2.68
CA GLY A 151 -28.47 -11.29 3.98
C GLY A 151 -27.62 -10.83 5.16
N GLY A 152 -26.37 -10.44 4.89
CA GLY A 152 -25.40 -10.07 5.93
C GLY A 152 -25.12 -11.20 6.93
N SER A 153 -25.28 -12.46 6.51
CA SER A 153 -25.12 -13.65 7.36
C SER A 153 -24.51 -14.81 6.60
N TRP A 154 -23.91 -15.74 7.34
CA TRP A 154 -23.43 -17.01 6.84
C TRP A 154 -24.57 -18.02 6.74
N SER A 155 -24.52 -18.88 5.74
CA SER A 155 -25.40 -20.04 5.63
C SER A 155 -24.94 -21.16 6.56
N GLU A 156 -25.85 -22.09 6.90
CA GLU A 156 -25.43 -23.39 7.39
C GLU A 156 -24.51 -24.08 6.37
N PRO A 157 -23.54 -24.91 6.82
CA PRO A 157 -22.68 -25.68 5.95
C PRO A 157 -23.49 -26.67 5.09
N VAL A 158 -23.24 -26.66 3.78
CA VAL A 158 -23.86 -27.59 2.83
C VAL A 158 -22.80 -28.47 2.17
N PRO A 159 -23.05 -29.78 2.00
CA PRO A 159 -22.13 -30.65 1.31
C PRO A 159 -22.06 -30.30 -0.19
N MET A 160 -20.84 -30.21 -0.71
CA MET A 160 -20.52 -30.14 -2.13
C MET A 160 -20.47 -31.54 -2.74
N ALA A 161 -19.91 -32.48 -1.98
CA ALA A 161 -19.79 -33.88 -2.32
C ALA A 161 -19.62 -34.71 -1.04
N SER A 162 -20.06 -35.97 -1.08
CA SER A 162 -19.90 -36.92 0.04
C SER A 162 -19.41 -38.25 -0.50
N TYR A 163 -18.52 -38.91 0.21
CA TYR A 163 -17.85 -40.13 -0.20
C TYR A 163 -17.78 -41.15 0.96
N PRO A 164 -17.86 -42.45 0.66
CA PRO A 164 -17.69 -43.51 1.66
C PRO A 164 -16.35 -43.42 2.37
N GLY A 165 -16.30 -43.89 3.60
CA GLY A 165 -15.07 -44.05 4.37
C GLY A 165 -14.02 -44.86 3.65
N GLY A 166 -12.74 -44.54 3.86
CA GLY A 166 -11.60 -45.14 3.20
C GLY A 166 -11.16 -44.48 1.90
N THR A 167 -11.95 -43.55 1.36
CA THR A 167 -11.57 -42.76 0.19
C THR A 167 -10.84 -41.46 0.62
N TYR A 168 -9.69 -41.20 0.06
CA TYR A 168 -9.04 -39.89 0.25
C TYR A 168 -9.86 -38.80 -0.41
N LEU A 169 -10.05 -37.72 0.29
CA LEU A 169 -10.72 -36.52 -0.20
C LEU A 169 -9.85 -35.28 0.08
N GLY A 170 -9.33 -34.67 -0.98
CA GLY A 170 -8.55 -33.45 -0.91
C GLY A 170 -9.41 -32.21 -0.69
N LEU A 171 -8.80 -31.17 -0.15
CA LEU A 171 -9.43 -29.88 0.08
C LEU A 171 -9.86 -29.24 -1.27
N PRO A 172 -11.13 -28.82 -1.43
CA PRO A 172 -11.57 -28.16 -2.65
C PRO A 172 -10.84 -26.83 -2.90
N ARG A 173 -10.34 -26.66 -4.11
CA ARG A 173 -9.82 -25.38 -4.62
C ARG A 173 -10.94 -24.67 -5.34
N LEU A 174 -11.21 -23.41 -4.95
CA LEU A 174 -12.27 -22.60 -5.51
C LEU A 174 -11.70 -21.39 -6.25
N ALA A 175 -12.31 -21.08 -7.39
CA ALA A 175 -12.03 -19.82 -8.09
C ALA A 175 -13.33 -19.23 -8.67
N PRO A 176 -13.54 -17.91 -8.53
CA PRO A 176 -14.70 -17.22 -9.09
C PRO A 176 -14.42 -16.72 -10.52
N ALA A 177 -15.46 -16.74 -11.35
CA ALA A 177 -15.55 -15.95 -12.57
C ALA A 177 -16.02 -14.51 -12.27
N ALA A 178 -15.96 -13.63 -13.28
CA ALA A 178 -16.36 -12.24 -13.14
C ALA A 178 -17.83 -12.04 -12.76
N ASP A 179 -18.70 -12.93 -13.19
CA ASP A 179 -20.13 -12.91 -12.89
C ASP A 179 -20.45 -13.45 -11.48
N GLY A 180 -19.44 -13.94 -10.75
CA GLY A 180 -19.59 -14.56 -9.43
C GLY A 180 -19.88 -16.06 -9.47
N THR A 181 -19.91 -16.69 -10.65
CA THR A 181 -19.93 -18.16 -10.77
C THR A 181 -18.68 -18.74 -10.12
N LEU A 182 -18.83 -19.72 -9.24
CA LEU A 182 -17.73 -20.42 -8.61
C LEU A 182 -17.48 -21.75 -9.30
N THR A 183 -16.20 -22.04 -9.54
CA THR A 183 -15.73 -23.36 -9.94
C THR A 183 -14.94 -23.94 -8.78
N ALA A 184 -15.20 -25.18 -8.43
CA ALA A 184 -14.43 -25.96 -7.48
C ALA A 184 -13.79 -27.14 -8.16
N VAL A 185 -12.55 -27.48 -7.76
CA VAL A 185 -11.87 -28.75 -8.11
C VAL A 185 -11.29 -29.37 -6.87
N TRP A 186 -11.27 -30.69 -6.80
CA TRP A 186 -10.66 -31.46 -5.72
C TRP A 186 -10.23 -32.83 -6.22
N GLN A 187 -9.36 -33.45 -5.49
CA GLN A 187 -8.93 -34.83 -5.73
C GLN A 187 -9.66 -35.76 -4.78
N GLN A 188 -9.99 -36.93 -5.29
CA GLN A 188 -10.53 -38.03 -4.49
C GLN A 188 -10.06 -39.37 -5.03
N GLY A 189 -10.05 -40.37 -4.22
CA GLY A 189 -9.73 -41.74 -4.62
C GLY A 189 -8.75 -42.43 -3.70
N GLU A 190 -8.16 -43.48 -4.21
CA GLU A 190 -7.14 -44.29 -3.55
C GLU A 190 -5.91 -44.34 -4.45
N PHE A 191 -4.78 -44.83 -3.90
CA PHE A 191 -3.56 -44.96 -4.67
C PHE A 191 -3.79 -45.76 -5.96
N ASN A 192 -3.38 -45.28 -7.12
CA ASN A 192 -3.64 -45.78 -8.46
C ASN A 192 -5.11 -45.73 -8.94
N ASP A 193 -6.01 -45.04 -8.24
CA ASP A 193 -7.37 -44.75 -8.70
C ASP A 193 -7.86 -43.38 -8.18
N TYR A 194 -7.09 -42.33 -8.47
CA TYR A 194 -7.52 -40.97 -8.17
C TYR A 194 -8.37 -40.39 -9.30
N LYS A 195 -9.26 -39.49 -8.92
CA LYS A 195 -10.03 -38.64 -9.83
C LYS A 195 -9.84 -37.19 -9.43
N VAL A 196 -9.62 -36.32 -10.40
CA VAL A 196 -9.77 -34.90 -10.26
C VAL A 196 -11.23 -34.58 -10.56
N MET A 197 -11.95 -34.05 -9.58
CA MET A 197 -13.39 -33.78 -9.64
C MET A 197 -13.64 -32.28 -9.75
N THR A 198 -14.82 -31.91 -10.24
CA THR A 198 -15.28 -30.53 -10.31
C THR A 198 -16.76 -30.39 -9.99
N ALA A 199 -17.13 -29.24 -9.44
CA ALA A 199 -18.49 -28.76 -9.34
C ALA A 199 -18.52 -27.24 -9.57
N THR A 200 -19.65 -26.73 -10.00
CA THR A 200 -19.87 -25.30 -10.19
C THR A 200 -21.06 -24.81 -9.37
N ARG A 201 -21.05 -23.54 -9.03
CA ARG A 201 -22.14 -22.89 -8.34
C ARG A 201 -22.43 -21.55 -9.02
N ALA A 202 -23.66 -21.36 -9.48
CA ALA A 202 -24.10 -20.12 -10.09
C ALA A 202 -24.12 -18.95 -9.08
N PRO A 203 -24.00 -17.70 -9.52
CA PRO A 203 -24.10 -16.54 -8.66
C PRO A 203 -25.41 -16.54 -7.86
N GLY A 204 -25.30 -16.32 -6.54
CA GLY A 204 -26.46 -16.31 -5.66
C GLY A 204 -27.11 -17.67 -5.37
N ALA A 205 -26.67 -18.75 -6.01
CA ALA A 205 -27.17 -20.09 -5.68
C ALA A 205 -26.66 -20.56 -4.31
N THR A 206 -27.46 -21.39 -3.65
CA THR A 206 -27.12 -22.05 -2.38
C THR A 206 -26.62 -23.47 -2.56
N THR A 207 -26.79 -24.04 -3.77
CA THR A 207 -26.44 -25.43 -4.08
C THR A 207 -25.36 -25.49 -5.16
N TRP A 208 -24.54 -26.51 -5.09
CA TRP A 208 -23.54 -26.87 -6.09
C TRP A 208 -24.15 -27.77 -7.17
N SER A 209 -23.58 -27.75 -8.36
CA SER A 209 -23.89 -28.76 -9.38
C SER A 209 -23.47 -30.15 -8.90
N THR A 210 -24.02 -31.19 -9.51
CA THR A 210 -23.51 -32.56 -9.30
C THR A 210 -22.04 -32.61 -9.68
N ALA A 211 -21.22 -33.21 -8.81
CA ALA A 211 -19.80 -33.39 -9.03
C ALA A 211 -19.55 -34.27 -10.28
N GLN A 212 -18.61 -33.84 -11.12
CA GLN A 212 -18.22 -34.53 -12.35
C GLN A 212 -16.71 -34.75 -12.39
N PRO A 213 -16.20 -35.83 -12.98
CA PRO A 213 -14.78 -36.02 -13.16
C PRO A 213 -14.24 -35.06 -14.22
N VAL A 214 -13.10 -34.43 -13.94
CA VAL A 214 -12.24 -33.72 -14.90
C VAL A 214 -11.28 -34.72 -15.55
N ALA A 215 -10.69 -35.58 -14.73
CA ALA A 215 -9.74 -36.61 -15.17
C ALA A 215 -9.74 -37.79 -14.21
N SER A 216 -9.29 -38.97 -14.73
CA SER A 216 -8.94 -40.15 -13.92
C SER A 216 -7.43 -40.37 -13.98
N VAL A 217 -6.83 -40.63 -12.82
CA VAL A 217 -5.40 -40.93 -12.66
C VAL A 217 -5.29 -42.38 -12.20
N THR A 218 -4.88 -43.26 -13.12
CA THR A 218 -4.85 -44.73 -12.92
C THR A 218 -3.48 -45.25 -12.48
N THR A 219 -2.49 -44.35 -12.40
CA THR A 219 -1.14 -44.68 -11.89
C THR A 219 -0.68 -43.56 -10.96
N GLY A 220 -0.12 -43.90 -9.82
CA GLY A 220 0.40 -42.92 -8.85
C GLY A 220 -0.68 -42.22 -8.03
N SER A 221 -0.33 -41.08 -7.50
CA SER A 221 -1.16 -40.21 -6.66
C SER A 221 -1.21 -38.79 -7.21
N VAL A 222 -2.33 -38.08 -7.06
CA VAL A 222 -2.39 -36.65 -7.25
C VAL A 222 -1.76 -35.98 -6.03
N TYR A 223 -0.63 -35.31 -6.22
CA TYR A 223 0.16 -34.73 -5.13
C TYR A 223 -0.24 -33.29 -4.85
N ASP A 224 -0.41 -32.48 -5.88
CA ASP A 224 -0.86 -31.10 -5.78
C ASP A 224 -1.87 -30.78 -6.88
N LEU A 225 -2.79 -29.85 -6.57
CA LEU A 225 -3.87 -29.45 -7.47
C LEU A 225 -4.11 -27.96 -7.35
N ALA A 226 -4.07 -27.25 -8.47
CA ALA A 226 -4.31 -25.82 -8.58
C ALA A 226 -5.40 -25.52 -9.62
N LEU A 227 -6.11 -24.41 -9.42
CA LEU A 227 -7.20 -23.96 -10.28
C LEU A 227 -7.08 -22.47 -10.57
N ALA A 228 -7.18 -22.08 -11.85
CA ALA A 228 -7.40 -20.69 -12.25
C ALA A 228 -8.69 -20.59 -13.08
N VAL A 229 -9.46 -19.53 -12.83
CA VAL A 229 -10.66 -19.18 -13.61
C VAL A 229 -10.47 -17.76 -14.15
N ALA A 230 -10.57 -17.62 -15.46
CA ALA A 230 -10.51 -16.31 -16.11
C ALA A 230 -11.86 -15.58 -15.98
N PRO A 231 -11.91 -14.25 -16.19
CA PRO A 231 -13.14 -13.46 -16.08
C PRO A 231 -14.29 -13.91 -16.95
N ASP A 232 -14.01 -14.52 -18.11
CA ASP A 232 -15.00 -15.08 -19.03
C ASP A 232 -15.57 -16.44 -18.57
N GLY A 233 -15.09 -16.94 -17.41
CA GLY A 233 -15.50 -18.23 -16.85
C GLY A 233 -14.76 -19.43 -17.44
N SER A 234 -13.82 -19.23 -18.37
CA SER A 234 -12.89 -20.31 -18.75
C SER A 234 -12.03 -20.71 -17.57
N ALA A 235 -11.73 -21.99 -17.44
CA ALA A 235 -11.01 -22.53 -16.28
C ALA A 235 -9.86 -23.43 -16.70
N THR A 236 -8.78 -23.41 -15.93
CA THR A 236 -7.63 -24.31 -16.09
C THR A 236 -7.35 -24.96 -14.76
N ALA A 237 -7.43 -26.28 -14.71
CA ALA A 237 -6.93 -27.09 -13.62
C ALA A 237 -5.55 -27.64 -13.99
N VAL A 238 -4.64 -27.62 -13.01
CA VAL A 238 -3.28 -28.16 -13.16
C VAL A 238 -3.01 -29.01 -11.94
N TRP A 239 -2.46 -30.20 -12.14
CA TRP A 239 -2.11 -31.09 -11.04
C TRP A 239 -0.84 -31.86 -11.32
N ASP A 240 -0.14 -32.21 -10.25
CA ASP A 240 1.03 -33.05 -10.27
C ASP A 240 0.64 -34.48 -9.93
N VAL A 241 1.09 -35.43 -10.75
CA VAL A 241 0.95 -36.86 -10.49
C VAL A 241 2.30 -37.42 -10.09
N TYR A 242 2.37 -37.93 -8.87
CA TYR A 242 3.52 -38.62 -8.34
C TYR A 242 3.37 -40.12 -8.56
N ASP A 243 4.30 -40.71 -9.30
CA ASP A 243 4.38 -42.15 -9.52
C ASP A 243 5.71 -42.67 -9.01
N GLN A 244 5.65 -43.73 -8.17
CA GLN A 244 6.80 -44.44 -7.67
C GLN A 244 7.15 -45.56 -8.65
N ALA A 245 7.64 -45.22 -9.83
CA ALA A 245 8.04 -46.18 -10.84
C ALA A 245 9.32 -46.98 -10.44
N ALA A 246 9.58 -48.08 -11.15
CA ALA A 246 10.75 -48.92 -10.91
C ALA A 246 12.09 -48.16 -11.09
N ASP A 247 12.09 -47.03 -11.81
CA ASP A 247 13.26 -46.22 -12.13
C ASP A 247 13.45 -45.02 -11.20
N GLY A 248 12.65 -44.88 -10.12
CA GLY A 248 12.69 -43.79 -9.14
C GLY A 248 11.41 -42.94 -9.13
N GLU A 249 11.40 -41.93 -8.27
CA GLU A 249 10.27 -41.01 -8.15
C GLU A 249 10.09 -40.18 -9.43
N GLN A 250 8.90 -40.23 -10.02
CA GLN A 250 8.55 -39.44 -11.21
C GLN A 250 7.35 -38.58 -10.92
N HIS A 251 7.48 -37.30 -11.29
CA HIS A 251 6.43 -36.31 -11.24
C HIS A 251 6.01 -35.95 -12.66
N THR A 252 4.71 -35.94 -12.93
CA THR A 252 4.15 -35.53 -14.22
C THR A 252 3.08 -34.49 -13.99
N VAL A 253 3.28 -33.28 -14.55
CA VAL A 253 2.28 -32.22 -14.46
C VAL A 253 1.29 -32.34 -15.60
N LEU A 254 0.02 -32.44 -15.24
CA LEU A 254 -1.12 -32.53 -16.14
C LEU A 254 -1.97 -31.25 -16.08
N THR A 255 -2.66 -30.96 -17.16
CA THR A 255 -3.59 -29.83 -17.25
C THR A 255 -4.84 -30.20 -18.01
N ALA A 256 -5.97 -29.70 -17.57
CA ALA A 256 -7.24 -29.71 -18.32
C ALA A 256 -7.83 -28.31 -18.37
N THR A 257 -8.57 -28.02 -19.41
CA THR A 257 -9.16 -26.70 -19.65
C THR A 257 -10.64 -26.82 -19.96
N ARG A 258 -11.41 -25.92 -19.38
CA ARG A 258 -12.82 -25.69 -19.68
C ARG A 258 -12.96 -24.32 -20.32
N ALA A 259 -13.53 -24.24 -21.51
CA ALA A 259 -13.55 -23.00 -22.30
C ALA A 259 -14.57 -21.96 -21.81
N THR A 260 -15.61 -22.35 -21.07
CA THR A 260 -16.66 -21.47 -20.56
C THR A 260 -17.12 -21.91 -19.16
N ALA A 261 -17.75 -21.02 -18.40
CA ALA A 261 -18.21 -21.29 -17.04
C ALA A 261 -19.10 -22.55 -16.89
N THR A 262 -19.87 -22.90 -17.93
CA THR A 262 -20.80 -24.04 -17.96
C THR A 262 -20.41 -25.11 -18.97
N GLY A 263 -19.24 -24.98 -19.61
CA GLY A 263 -18.76 -25.94 -20.61
C GLY A 263 -18.24 -27.22 -19.97
N THR A 264 -17.99 -28.22 -20.83
CA THR A 264 -17.29 -29.45 -20.43
C THR A 264 -15.79 -29.20 -20.36
N TRP A 265 -15.12 -29.94 -19.47
CA TRP A 265 -13.67 -29.97 -19.46
C TRP A 265 -13.15 -30.77 -20.67
N GLY A 266 -12.08 -30.28 -21.28
CA GLY A 266 -11.33 -31.02 -22.27
C GLY A 266 -10.50 -32.13 -21.63
N ASP A 267 -9.97 -33.03 -22.47
CA ASP A 267 -9.12 -34.12 -22.02
C ASP A 267 -7.86 -33.59 -21.31
N ALA A 268 -7.45 -34.30 -20.27
CA ALA A 268 -6.21 -34.01 -19.58
C ALA A 268 -5.01 -34.27 -20.51
N SER A 269 -4.05 -33.39 -20.49
CA SER A 269 -2.80 -33.49 -21.23
C SER A 269 -1.60 -33.13 -20.39
N VAL A 270 -0.45 -33.72 -20.73
CA VAL A 270 0.81 -33.37 -20.07
C VAL A 270 1.18 -31.93 -20.40
N LEU A 271 1.55 -31.14 -19.39
CA LEU A 271 2.03 -29.79 -19.58
C LEU A 271 3.40 -29.81 -20.27
N PRO A 272 3.56 -29.20 -21.47
CA PRO A 272 4.79 -29.31 -22.25
C PRO A 272 5.99 -28.69 -21.53
N GLY A 273 7.16 -29.33 -21.66
CA GLY A 273 8.43 -28.80 -21.21
C GLY A 273 8.64 -28.83 -19.67
N VAL A 274 7.73 -29.43 -18.94
CA VAL A 274 7.93 -29.69 -17.51
C VAL A 274 8.79 -30.95 -17.38
N GLY A 275 10.01 -30.75 -16.86
CA GLY A 275 10.87 -31.85 -16.45
C GLY A 275 10.50 -32.35 -15.06
N HIS A 276 11.49 -32.82 -14.31
CA HIS A 276 11.29 -33.21 -12.92
C HIS A 276 10.82 -32.01 -12.08
N THR A 277 9.68 -32.16 -11.38
CA THR A 277 9.16 -31.19 -10.42
C THR A 277 9.33 -31.73 -9.00
N ASP A 278 9.34 -30.88 -8.00
CA ASP A 278 9.34 -31.26 -6.58
C ASP A 278 7.93 -31.17 -5.96
N GLY A 279 6.90 -31.21 -6.80
CA GLY A 279 5.50 -31.40 -6.42
C GLY A 279 4.68 -30.13 -6.22
N ALA A 280 5.24 -28.92 -6.28
CA ALA A 280 4.46 -27.69 -6.13
C ALA A 280 4.11 -27.10 -7.49
N VAL A 281 2.81 -27.08 -7.82
CA VAL A 281 2.29 -26.45 -9.04
C VAL A 281 1.32 -25.34 -8.67
N GLN A 282 1.42 -24.22 -9.37
CA GLN A 282 0.53 -23.06 -9.19
C GLN A 282 0.06 -22.56 -10.55
N VAL A 283 -1.14 -22.01 -10.60
CA VAL A 283 -1.72 -21.50 -11.85
C VAL A 283 -2.48 -20.20 -11.60
N THR A 284 -2.36 -19.25 -12.52
CA THR A 284 -3.13 -18.02 -12.50
C THR A 284 -3.55 -17.61 -13.90
N SER A 285 -4.66 -16.85 -14.00
CA SER A 285 -5.13 -16.29 -15.26
C SER A 285 -5.26 -14.78 -15.16
N ASP A 286 -4.92 -14.07 -16.24
CA ASP A 286 -5.10 -12.63 -16.29
C ASP A 286 -6.50 -12.23 -16.76
N ALA A 287 -6.79 -10.92 -16.75
CA ALA A 287 -8.07 -10.37 -17.19
C ALA A 287 -8.40 -10.61 -18.68
N LYS A 288 -7.44 -11.03 -19.49
CA LYS A 288 -7.59 -11.35 -20.92
C LYS A 288 -7.70 -12.86 -21.17
N GLY A 289 -7.63 -13.68 -20.12
CA GLY A 289 -7.67 -15.13 -20.21
C GLY A 289 -6.31 -15.78 -20.50
N ALA A 290 -5.21 -15.02 -20.52
CA ALA A 290 -3.88 -15.62 -20.57
C ALA A 290 -3.61 -16.35 -19.24
N THR A 291 -3.14 -17.58 -19.34
CA THR A 291 -2.91 -18.45 -18.18
C THR A 291 -1.44 -18.76 -18.05
N THR A 292 -0.89 -18.60 -16.85
CA THR A 292 0.49 -18.95 -16.50
C THR A 292 0.51 -20.05 -15.44
N VAL A 293 1.26 -21.10 -15.69
CA VAL A 293 1.58 -22.16 -14.71
C VAL A 293 2.99 -21.91 -14.22
N LEU A 294 3.18 -22.02 -12.90
CA LEU A 294 4.48 -21.96 -12.24
C LEU A 294 4.73 -23.30 -11.54
N TRP A 295 6.00 -23.74 -11.52
CA TRP A 295 6.41 -24.91 -10.77
C TRP A 295 7.88 -24.78 -10.36
N ARG A 296 8.23 -25.52 -9.32
CA ARG A 296 9.63 -25.75 -8.96
C ARG A 296 10.12 -26.99 -9.66
N GLY A 297 11.31 -26.91 -10.21
CA GLY A 297 11.90 -28.06 -10.89
C GLY A 297 13.41 -28.07 -10.81
N ALA A 298 14.02 -29.24 -10.95
CA ALA A 298 15.46 -29.36 -10.98
C ALA A 298 16.05 -28.47 -12.10
N ASN A 299 17.13 -27.77 -11.79
CA ASN A 299 17.85 -26.99 -12.80
C ASN A 299 18.54 -27.92 -13.81
N ALA A 300 18.91 -27.37 -14.98
CA ALA A 300 19.54 -28.14 -16.05
C ALA A 300 20.85 -28.84 -15.64
N ALA A 301 21.50 -28.38 -14.58
CA ALA A 301 22.73 -28.97 -14.05
C ALA A 301 22.47 -30.09 -13.01
N GLY A 302 21.23 -30.28 -12.56
CA GLY A 302 20.86 -31.22 -11.50
C GLY A 302 21.42 -30.88 -10.13
N THR A 303 21.87 -29.64 -9.93
CA THR A 303 22.55 -29.18 -8.70
C THR A 303 21.68 -28.32 -7.79
N GLY A 304 20.44 -28.05 -8.18
CA GLY A 304 19.50 -27.20 -7.44
C GLY A 304 18.16 -27.09 -8.14
N THR A 305 17.28 -26.29 -7.59
CA THR A 305 15.91 -26.07 -8.06
C THR A 305 15.80 -24.67 -8.69
N ASP A 306 15.08 -24.58 -9.79
CA ASP A 306 14.68 -23.31 -10.43
C ASP A 306 13.17 -23.11 -10.28
N LEU A 307 12.71 -21.87 -10.23
CA LEU A 307 11.31 -21.51 -10.43
C LEU A 307 11.07 -21.33 -11.93
N ASN A 308 10.24 -22.18 -12.50
CA ASN A 308 9.91 -22.18 -13.91
C ASN A 308 8.47 -21.74 -14.14
N ALA A 309 8.19 -21.25 -15.34
CA ALA A 309 6.86 -20.84 -15.75
C ALA A 309 6.62 -21.10 -17.23
N VAL A 310 5.37 -21.40 -17.57
CA VAL A 310 4.90 -21.46 -18.95
C VAL A 310 3.58 -20.72 -19.08
N THR A 311 3.41 -19.98 -20.16
CA THR A 311 2.21 -19.14 -20.38
C THR A 311 1.56 -19.48 -21.70
N ARG A 312 0.23 -19.52 -21.73
CA ARG A 312 -0.57 -19.48 -22.96
C ARG A 312 -1.42 -18.21 -22.99
N THR A 313 -1.67 -17.67 -24.16
CA THR A 313 -2.32 -16.37 -24.35
C THR A 313 -3.84 -16.41 -24.31
N SER A 314 -4.44 -17.59 -24.41
CA SER A 314 -5.89 -17.83 -24.27
C SER A 314 -6.16 -19.30 -23.93
N PRO A 315 -7.38 -19.66 -23.48
CA PRO A 315 -7.73 -21.05 -23.15
C PRO A 315 -7.55 -22.03 -24.31
N SER A 316 -7.68 -21.57 -25.56
CA SER A 316 -7.52 -22.39 -26.76
C SER A 316 -6.13 -22.30 -27.40
N ALA A 317 -5.26 -21.43 -26.91
CA ALA A 317 -3.90 -21.31 -27.44
C ALA A 317 -3.01 -22.46 -26.93
N SER A 318 -2.02 -22.82 -27.72
CA SER A 318 -0.94 -23.71 -27.29
C SER A 318 -0.13 -23.05 -26.17
N TRP A 319 0.46 -23.89 -25.30
CA TRP A 319 1.44 -23.43 -24.34
C TRP A 319 2.68 -22.91 -25.07
N GLY A 320 3.24 -21.82 -24.57
CA GLY A 320 4.50 -21.25 -25.07
C GLY A 320 5.71 -22.01 -24.57
N ASP A 321 6.89 -21.42 -24.77
CA ASP A 321 8.14 -21.97 -24.27
C ASP A 321 8.25 -21.79 -22.74
N VAL A 322 8.89 -22.77 -22.08
CA VAL A 322 9.22 -22.67 -20.66
C VAL A 322 10.23 -21.57 -20.41
N GLN A 323 9.96 -20.74 -19.43
CA GLN A 323 10.83 -19.66 -18.97
C GLN A 323 11.29 -19.97 -17.55
N THR A 324 12.57 -19.79 -17.27
CA THR A 324 13.06 -19.79 -15.89
C THR A 324 12.85 -18.41 -15.28
N ALA A 325 11.93 -18.32 -14.34
CA ALA A 325 11.63 -17.07 -13.62
C ALA A 325 12.72 -16.70 -12.61
N VAL A 326 13.26 -17.71 -11.91
CA VAL A 326 14.34 -17.55 -10.94
C VAL A 326 15.27 -18.77 -11.02
N THR A 327 16.57 -18.52 -11.20
CA THR A 327 17.60 -19.56 -11.11
C THR A 327 18.06 -19.78 -9.67
N SER A 328 18.46 -21.01 -9.35
CA SER A 328 18.91 -21.39 -7.99
C SER A 328 17.89 -20.96 -6.92
N PHE A 329 16.67 -21.40 -7.13
CA PHE A 329 15.53 -21.05 -6.30
C PHE A 329 15.60 -21.83 -4.97
N ALA A 330 16.33 -21.27 -4.02
CA ALA A 330 16.34 -21.75 -2.66
C ALA A 330 15.06 -21.26 -1.94
N TYR A 331 14.18 -22.18 -1.63
CA TYR A 331 12.81 -21.90 -1.19
C TYR A 331 12.53 -22.49 0.19
N SER A 332 11.73 -21.76 0.97
CA SER A 332 11.15 -22.25 2.22
C SER A 332 9.63 -22.09 2.27
N ASP A 333 9.12 -20.96 1.77
CA ASP A 333 7.69 -20.63 1.74
C ASP A 333 7.42 -19.57 0.66
N GLY A 334 6.17 -19.45 0.15
CA GLY A 334 5.84 -18.48 -0.88
C GLY A 334 4.35 -18.25 -1.04
N SER A 335 4.02 -17.07 -1.54
CA SER A 335 2.64 -16.70 -1.88
C SER A 335 2.15 -17.45 -3.10
N ASP A 336 0.86 -17.37 -3.33
CA ASP A 336 0.28 -17.64 -4.65
C ASP A 336 0.75 -16.62 -5.70
N PRO A 337 0.77 -16.99 -6.99
CA PRO A 337 1.08 -16.05 -8.06
C PRO A 337 -0.01 -14.98 -8.17
N LEU A 338 0.37 -13.72 -8.06
CA LEU A 338 -0.51 -12.56 -8.03
C LEU A 338 -0.57 -11.91 -9.42
N THR A 339 -1.71 -12.00 -10.09
CA THR A 339 -1.88 -11.37 -11.41
C THR A 339 -2.65 -10.06 -11.30
N GLY A 340 -2.04 -8.97 -11.71
CA GLY A 340 -2.61 -7.63 -11.70
C GLY A 340 -3.56 -7.36 -12.87
N PRO A 341 -4.32 -6.25 -12.81
CA PRO A 341 -5.31 -5.89 -13.83
C PRO A 341 -4.68 -5.60 -15.20
N ASN A 342 -3.41 -5.26 -15.27
CA ASN A 342 -2.63 -5.08 -16.50
C ASN A 342 -2.06 -6.41 -17.05
N GLY A 343 -2.22 -7.52 -16.33
CA GLY A 343 -1.70 -8.84 -16.65
C GLY A 343 -0.27 -9.09 -16.15
N ASP A 344 0.38 -8.14 -15.45
CA ASP A 344 1.65 -8.41 -14.80
C ASP A 344 1.46 -9.43 -13.69
N LEU A 345 2.37 -10.40 -13.59
CA LEU A 345 2.36 -11.44 -12.57
C LEU A 345 3.49 -11.20 -11.58
N THR A 346 3.16 -11.14 -10.29
CA THR A 346 4.16 -11.04 -9.20
C THR A 346 4.14 -12.33 -8.38
N TYR A 347 5.31 -12.83 -8.03
CA TYR A 347 5.51 -13.96 -7.13
C TYR A 347 6.43 -13.54 -5.99
N VAL A 348 6.03 -13.86 -4.77
CA VAL A 348 6.75 -13.51 -3.53
C VAL A 348 7.08 -14.79 -2.78
N TRP A 349 8.29 -14.89 -2.23
CA TRP A 349 8.73 -16.08 -1.48
C TRP A 349 9.77 -15.75 -0.41
N VAL A 350 9.91 -16.63 0.56
CA VAL A 350 11.07 -16.66 1.44
C VAL A 350 12.14 -17.55 0.83
N GLY A 351 13.29 -16.99 0.58
CA GLY A 351 14.43 -17.71 0.01
C GLY A 351 15.73 -17.36 0.71
N TRP A 352 16.76 -18.20 0.56
CA TRP A 352 18.06 -17.95 1.17
C TRP A 352 18.85 -16.88 0.40
N SER A 353 19.41 -15.95 1.14
CA SER A 353 20.40 -14.99 0.60
C SER A 353 21.76 -15.65 0.58
N SER A 354 22.34 -15.83 -0.62
CA SER A 354 23.72 -16.34 -0.76
C SER A 354 24.77 -15.41 -0.13
N ALA A 355 24.45 -14.13 0.02
CA ALA A 355 25.37 -13.14 0.60
C ALA A 355 25.33 -13.09 2.13
N ALA A 356 24.15 -13.32 2.74
CA ALA A 356 23.95 -13.24 4.19
C ALA A 356 23.84 -14.60 4.87
N GLY A 357 23.58 -15.69 4.12
CA GLY A 357 23.32 -17.02 4.69
C GLY A 357 22.01 -17.09 5.48
N GLU A 358 21.09 -16.15 5.25
CA GLU A 358 19.87 -15.98 6.01
C GLU A 358 18.63 -16.04 5.11
N PRO A 359 17.47 -16.50 5.61
CA PRO A 359 16.22 -16.43 4.89
C PRO A 359 15.77 -14.98 4.74
N VAL A 360 15.36 -14.60 3.54
CA VAL A 360 14.92 -13.26 3.15
C VAL A 360 13.67 -13.33 2.29
N VAL A 361 12.79 -12.33 2.41
CA VAL A 361 11.64 -12.18 1.50
C VAL A 361 12.12 -11.59 0.18
N ARG A 362 11.75 -12.25 -0.92
CA ARG A 362 12.07 -11.86 -2.29
C ARG A 362 10.82 -11.80 -3.15
N ALA A 363 10.88 -11.01 -4.20
CA ALA A 363 9.81 -10.90 -5.19
C ALA A 363 10.39 -10.86 -6.61
N VAL A 364 9.64 -11.44 -7.55
CA VAL A 364 9.90 -11.36 -8.99
C VAL A 364 8.62 -10.97 -9.71
N THR A 365 8.72 -10.23 -10.81
CA THR A 365 7.55 -9.84 -11.60
C THR A 365 7.78 -10.16 -13.08
N ARG A 366 6.78 -10.79 -13.70
CA ARG A 366 6.69 -10.97 -15.15
C ARG A 366 5.85 -9.85 -15.74
N SER A 367 6.41 -9.10 -16.66
CA SER A 367 5.67 -8.08 -17.37
C SER A 367 4.76 -8.70 -18.44
N ALA A 368 3.47 -8.36 -18.42
CA ALA A 368 2.53 -8.78 -19.46
C ALA A 368 2.86 -8.21 -20.83
N SER A 369 3.44 -7.01 -20.89
CA SER A 369 3.74 -6.32 -22.14
C SER A 369 4.96 -6.89 -22.87
N THR A 370 5.96 -7.37 -22.14
CA THR A 370 7.21 -7.92 -22.72
C THR A 370 7.31 -9.45 -22.60
N GLY A 371 6.52 -10.05 -21.72
CA GLY A 371 6.59 -11.47 -21.39
C GLY A 371 7.84 -11.88 -20.61
N THR A 372 8.65 -10.91 -20.14
CA THR A 372 9.93 -11.18 -19.48
C THR A 372 9.83 -11.04 -17.95
N TRP A 373 10.67 -11.78 -17.25
CA TRP A 373 10.80 -11.73 -15.80
C TRP A 373 11.82 -10.68 -15.37
N SER A 374 11.54 -9.98 -14.28
CA SER A 374 12.50 -9.08 -13.63
C SER A 374 13.58 -9.88 -12.89
N THR A 375 14.67 -9.21 -12.54
CA THR A 375 15.58 -9.76 -11.53
C THR A 375 14.90 -9.83 -10.17
N PRO A 376 15.14 -10.88 -9.35
CA PRO A 376 14.60 -10.98 -8.00
C PRO A 376 14.98 -9.78 -7.13
N LYS A 377 14.00 -9.20 -6.46
CA LYS A 377 14.13 -8.07 -5.52
C LYS A 377 14.02 -8.59 -4.09
N THR A 378 15.02 -8.32 -3.24
CA THR A 378 14.93 -8.54 -1.80
C THR A 378 14.11 -7.43 -1.15
N LEU A 379 13.11 -7.79 -0.34
CA LEU A 379 12.20 -6.88 0.35
C LEU A 379 12.55 -6.75 1.84
N SER A 380 12.96 -7.84 2.50
CA SER A 380 13.32 -7.85 3.93
C SER A 380 14.71 -7.26 4.18
N THR A 381 14.96 -6.85 5.42
CA THR A 381 16.22 -6.25 5.88
C THR A 381 16.91 -7.03 6.99
N GLY A 382 16.35 -8.18 7.42
CA GLY A 382 16.85 -9.04 8.49
C GLY A 382 16.33 -10.45 8.34
N TYR A 383 16.57 -11.28 9.35
CA TYR A 383 16.17 -12.68 9.37
C TYR A 383 14.64 -12.84 9.33
N VAL A 384 14.14 -13.63 8.41
CA VAL A 384 12.71 -13.91 8.22
C VAL A 384 12.38 -15.29 8.75
N THR A 385 11.32 -15.38 9.54
CA THR A 385 10.83 -16.67 10.05
C THR A 385 9.83 -17.26 9.05
N PHE A 386 10.25 -18.04 8.12
CA PHE A 386 9.56 -18.96 7.19
C PHE A 386 8.06 -18.73 6.89
N ASP A 387 7.56 -17.50 6.98
CA ASP A 387 6.17 -17.15 6.70
C ASP A 387 6.13 -15.88 5.86
N VAL A 388 5.36 -15.89 4.78
CA VAL A 388 5.11 -14.71 3.94
C VAL A 388 3.75 -14.82 3.29
N ASP A 389 2.94 -13.79 3.44
CA ASP A 389 1.70 -13.68 2.69
C ASP A 389 1.69 -12.42 1.81
N ALA A 390 1.00 -12.52 0.68
CA ALA A 390 0.90 -11.44 -0.28
C ALA A 390 -0.46 -11.42 -0.97
N SER A 391 -0.94 -10.23 -1.24
CA SER A 391 -2.23 -10.00 -1.90
C SER A 391 -2.12 -8.85 -2.91
N ILE A 392 -3.00 -8.87 -3.92
CA ILE A 392 -3.05 -7.84 -4.95
C ILE A 392 -4.43 -7.19 -5.00
N GLY A 393 -4.46 -5.86 -5.01
CA GLY A 393 -5.67 -5.08 -5.18
C GLY A 393 -6.11 -4.96 -6.65
N ALA A 394 -7.38 -4.58 -6.87
CA ALA A 394 -7.89 -4.34 -8.22
C ALA A 394 -7.19 -3.17 -8.95
N ASP A 395 -6.52 -2.30 -8.23
CA ASP A 395 -5.67 -1.23 -8.77
C ASP A 395 -4.25 -1.72 -9.18
N GLY A 396 -3.92 -3.00 -8.93
CA GLY A 396 -2.62 -3.59 -9.20
C GLY A 396 -1.57 -3.38 -8.10
N THR A 397 -1.96 -2.78 -6.98
CA THR A 397 -1.08 -2.65 -5.81
C THR A 397 -0.87 -4.02 -5.15
N VAL A 398 0.38 -4.44 -4.98
CA VAL A 398 0.72 -5.68 -4.27
C VAL A 398 1.11 -5.34 -2.83
N GLN A 399 0.48 -6.01 -1.88
CA GLN A 399 0.73 -5.92 -0.44
C GLN A 399 1.42 -7.19 0.03
N VAL A 400 2.45 -7.07 0.85
CA VAL A 400 3.21 -8.21 1.37
C VAL A 400 3.44 -8.02 2.86
N VAL A 401 3.24 -9.07 3.65
CA VAL A 401 3.55 -9.11 5.08
C VAL A 401 4.40 -10.32 5.41
N TRP A 402 5.25 -10.19 6.42
CA TRP A 402 6.09 -11.28 6.92
C TRP A 402 6.56 -11.01 8.35
N PRO A 403 6.72 -12.03 9.19
CA PRO A 403 7.39 -11.88 10.48
C PRO A 403 8.90 -11.84 10.30
N GLN A 404 9.56 -10.96 11.03
CA GLN A 404 11.01 -10.75 10.97
C GLN A 404 11.59 -10.50 12.35
N VAL A 405 12.76 -11.06 12.62
CA VAL A 405 13.59 -10.74 13.79
C VAL A 405 14.72 -9.78 13.42
N PRO A 406 15.12 -8.84 14.30
CA PRO A 406 16.19 -7.88 14.00
C PRO A 406 17.56 -8.52 13.78
N SER A 407 17.89 -9.57 14.54
CA SER A 407 19.08 -10.39 14.36
C SER A 407 18.86 -11.77 14.99
N ILE A 408 19.59 -12.76 14.51
CA ILE A 408 19.56 -14.13 15.02
C ILE A 408 20.08 -14.23 16.47
N ASP A 409 20.92 -13.29 16.90
CA ASP A 409 21.51 -13.25 18.24
C ASP A 409 20.54 -12.68 19.29
N ASN A 410 19.50 -11.94 18.87
CA ASN A 410 18.45 -11.36 19.71
C ASN A 410 17.10 -12.09 19.53
N GLY A 411 17.11 -13.38 19.38
CA GLY A 411 16.11 -14.29 18.87
C GLY A 411 14.69 -14.29 19.45
N ASN A 412 14.32 -13.26 20.24
CA ASN A 412 13.06 -13.30 20.96
C ASN A 412 12.09 -12.15 20.60
N ASP A 413 12.46 -11.26 19.68
CA ASP A 413 11.64 -10.10 19.35
C ASP A 413 11.20 -10.16 17.88
N HIS A 414 9.96 -10.55 17.65
CA HIS A 414 9.38 -10.62 16.30
C HIS A 414 8.61 -9.35 15.97
N TYR A 415 8.78 -8.84 14.74
CA TYR A 415 8.01 -7.74 14.19
C TYR A 415 7.30 -8.19 12.93
N LEU A 416 6.03 -7.87 12.81
CA LEU A 416 5.34 -8.02 11.54
C LEU A 416 5.76 -6.88 10.61
N GLN A 417 6.41 -7.22 9.52
CA GLN A 417 6.86 -6.29 8.49
C GLN A 417 5.85 -6.22 7.35
N TRP A 418 5.82 -5.08 6.69
CA TRP A 418 4.98 -4.82 5.54
C TRP A 418 5.76 -4.09 4.46
N ALA A 419 5.51 -4.45 3.20
CA ALA A 419 5.95 -3.71 2.02
C ALA A 419 4.85 -3.66 0.97
N VAL A 420 4.90 -2.65 0.12
CA VAL A 420 3.92 -2.46 -0.95
C VAL A 420 4.62 -2.19 -2.27
N ARG A 421 4.09 -2.77 -3.37
CA ARG A 421 4.46 -2.43 -4.73
C ARG A 421 3.32 -1.62 -5.37
N ALA A 422 3.60 -0.36 -5.66
CA ALA A 422 2.69 0.54 -6.36
C ALA A 422 3.43 1.16 -7.54
N ASP A 423 2.76 1.36 -8.67
CA ASP A 423 3.34 1.93 -9.90
C ASP A 423 4.66 1.24 -10.32
N GLY A 424 4.70 -0.09 -10.17
CA GLY A 424 5.88 -0.90 -10.51
C GLY A 424 7.04 -0.83 -9.51
N THR A 425 6.93 -0.04 -8.44
CA THR A 425 8.02 0.21 -7.48
C THR A 425 7.69 -0.33 -6.09
N TRP A 426 8.65 -1.04 -5.47
CA TRP A 426 8.55 -1.52 -4.11
C TRP A 426 8.91 -0.44 -3.09
N SER A 427 8.11 -0.32 -2.03
CA SER A 427 8.46 0.47 -0.84
C SER A 427 9.63 -0.17 -0.08
N LYS A 428 10.17 0.56 0.89
CA LYS A 428 10.97 -0.06 1.95
C LYS A 428 10.06 -0.84 2.89
N ALA A 429 10.58 -1.90 3.51
CA ALA A 429 9.92 -2.60 4.60
C ALA A 429 9.65 -1.64 5.77
N THR A 430 8.49 -1.81 6.41
CA THR A 430 8.08 -1.00 7.55
C THR A 430 7.42 -1.92 8.57
N ALA A 431 7.83 -1.83 9.82
CA ALA A 431 7.18 -2.58 10.89
C ALA A 431 5.75 -2.05 11.12
N LEU A 432 4.81 -2.97 11.24
CA LEU A 432 3.41 -2.65 11.56
C LEU A 432 3.21 -2.39 13.05
N ASP A 433 4.05 -2.99 13.89
CA ASP A 433 4.05 -2.83 15.34
C ASP A 433 5.22 -1.97 15.78
N SER A 434 5.00 -1.10 16.78
CA SER A 434 6.05 -0.31 17.41
C SER A 434 6.82 -1.09 18.47
N GLU A 435 6.20 -2.15 19.01
CA GLU A 435 6.77 -3.02 20.03
C GLU A 435 6.89 -4.43 19.46
N PRO A 436 7.97 -5.14 19.81
CA PRO A 436 8.14 -6.53 19.39
C PRO A 436 7.13 -7.44 20.08
N VAL A 437 6.80 -8.53 19.41
CA VAL A 437 6.11 -9.67 20.03
C VAL A 437 7.20 -10.61 20.55
N PRO A 438 7.28 -10.83 21.87
CA PRO A 438 8.27 -11.74 22.44
C PRO A 438 8.08 -13.16 21.91
N ASP A 439 9.18 -13.82 21.51
CA ASP A 439 9.14 -15.24 21.20
C ASP A 439 8.92 -16.07 22.48
N VAL A 440 7.87 -16.84 22.50
CA VAL A 440 7.62 -17.81 23.57
C VAL A 440 8.10 -19.18 23.10
N SER A 441 9.41 -19.40 23.23
CA SER A 441 10.12 -20.68 23.09
C SER A 441 9.60 -21.65 22.02
N GLY A 442 10.06 -21.49 20.77
CA GLY A 442 10.10 -22.55 19.77
C GLY A 442 8.80 -22.83 19.03
N THR A 443 7.81 -21.96 19.10
CA THR A 443 6.59 -22.00 18.30
C THR A 443 6.43 -20.71 17.51
N GLU A 444 5.74 -20.76 16.37
CA GLU A 444 5.42 -19.60 15.53
C GLU A 444 4.67 -18.53 16.35
N ALA A 445 5.45 -17.64 17.00
CA ALA A 445 4.91 -16.62 17.91
C ALA A 445 4.13 -15.53 17.19
N LEU A 446 4.45 -15.30 15.92
CA LEU A 446 3.85 -14.28 15.09
C LEU A 446 3.63 -14.82 13.67
N SER A 447 2.41 -14.73 13.18
CA SER A 447 2.08 -14.92 11.77
C SER A 447 1.22 -13.77 11.29
N GLY A 448 1.18 -13.55 9.97
CA GLY A 448 0.42 -12.47 9.38
C GLY A 448 -0.15 -12.83 8.02
N GLU A 449 -1.42 -12.46 7.81
CA GLU A 449 -2.12 -12.59 6.54
C GLU A 449 -2.52 -11.22 6.03
N VAL A 450 -2.51 -10.99 4.72
CA VAL A 450 -2.83 -9.70 4.12
C VAL A 450 -3.88 -9.80 3.02
N ALA A 451 -4.89 -8.93 3.06
CA ALA A 451 -5.82 -8.71 1.97
C ALA A 451 -5.65 -7.31 1.39
N ALA A 452 -5.48 -7.22 0.09
CA ALA A 452 -5.55 -5.97 -0.65
C ALA A 452 -7.01 -5.71 -1.08
N GLY A 453 -7.51 -4.52 -0.80
CA GLY A 453 -8.83 -4.09 -1.21
C GLY A 453 -8.87 -3.62 -2.68
N PRO A 454 -10.06 -3.34 -3.23
CA PRO A 454 -10.22 -2.88 -4.60
C PRO A 454 -9.57 -1.51 -4.86
N ASP A 455 -9.30 -0.74 -3.81
CA ASP A 455 -8.64 0.57 -3.84
C ASP A 455 -7.16 0.50 -3.39
N GLY A 456 -6.57 -0.69 -3.36
CA GLY A 456 -5.18 -0.94 -2.99
C GLY A 456 -4.87 -0.87 -1.50
N ARG A 457 -5.84 -0.54 -0.64
CA ARG A 457 -5.63 -0.54 0.81
C ARG A 457 -5.50 -1.95 1.35
N ALA A 458 -4.61 -2.13 2.31
CA ALA A 458 -4.42 -3.41 2.97
C ALA A 458 -5.26 -3.55 4.25
N THR A 459 -5.70 -4.77 4.50
CA THR A 459 -6.09 -5.27 5.83
C THR A 459 -5.14 -6.40 6.18
N VAL A 460 -4.58 -6.36 7.38
CA VAL A 460 -3.66 -7.37 7.89
C VAL A 460 -4.29 -8.00 9.11
N LEU A 461 -4.33 -9.32 9.13
CA LEU A 461 -4.52 -10.10 10.35
C LEU A 461 -3.15 -10.45 10.92
N SER A 462 -3.04 -10.41 12.23
CA SER A 462 -1.87 -10.90 12.95
C SER A 462 -2.30 -11.84 14.05
N ARG A 463 -1.56 -12.92 14.23
CA ARG A 463 -1.65 -13.78 15.41
C ARG A 463 -0.47 -13.49 16.31
N THR A 464 -0.74 -13.19 17.57
CA THR A 464 0.28 -13.06 18.60
C THR A 464 0.08 -14.15 19.63
N ALA A 465 1.12 -14.90 19.96
CA ALA A 465 1.11 -15.85 21.06
C ALA A 465 1.51 -15.15 22.37
N ALA A 466 0.86 -15.49 23.48
CA ALA A 466 1.16 -14.98 24.81
C ALA A 466 1.38 -16.13 25.80
N GLY A 467 2.40 -16.02 26.67
CA GLY A 467 2.61 -16.88 27.82
C GLY A 467 3.65 -18.01 27.64
N SER A 468 4.28 -18.40 28.72
CA SER A 468 5.20 -19.54 28.81
C SER A 468 4.44 -20.75 29.34
N GLY A 469 4.17 -21.75 28.50
CA GLY A 469 3.66 -23.05 28.92
C GLY A 469 2.43 -23.56 28.18
N ASP A 470 1.26 -23.03 28.36
CA ASP A 470 0.06 -23.36 27.59
C ASP A 470 -0.23 -22.18 26.66
N TYR A 471 0.23 -22.30 25.40
CA TYR A 471 0.26 -21.21 24.44
C TYR A 471 -1.14 -20.65 24.17
N THR A 472 -1.45 -19.52 24.77
CA THR A 472 -2.59 -18.72 24.38
C THR A 472 -2.22 -17.82 23.21
N SER A 473 -3.13 -17.60 22.30
CA SER A 473 -2.93 -16.72 21.16
C SER A 473 -4.13 -15.80 20.96
N GLN A 474 -3.89 -14.68 20.31
CA GLN A 474 -4.92 -13.71 19.96
C GLN A 474 -4.83 -13.35 18.49
N VAL A 475 -5.95 -13.32 17.81
CA VAL A 475 -6.07 -12.78 16.46
C VAL A 475 -6.48 -11.32 16.54
N SER A 476 -5.70 -10.48 15.89
CA SER A 476 -5.93 -9.04 15.78
C SER A 476 -5.94 -8.60 14.33
N ALA A 477 -6.70 -7.55 14.03
CA ALA A 477 -6.78 -6.96 12.71
C ALA A 477 -6.29 -5.52 12.72
N ARG A 478 -5.61 -5.12 11.63
CA ARG A 478 -5.28 -3.73 11.28
C ARG A 478 -5.67 -3.47 9.84
N TRP A 479 -6.03 -2.26 9.53
CA TRP A 479 -6.35 -1.87 8.16
C TRP A 479 -5.86 -0.46 7.87
N GLN A 480 -5.55 -0.20 6.61
CA GLN A 480 -5.24 1.15 6.16
C GLN A 480 -6.52 1.97 6.05
N THR A 481 -6.50 3.13 6.69
CA THR A 481 -7.65 4.05 6.65
C THR A 481 -7.70 4.79 5.32
N LEU A 482 -8.88 5.19 4.88
CA LEU A 482 -9.03 6.03 3.70
C LEU A 482 -8.46 7.41 3.98
N LEU A 483 -7.49 7.85 3.18
CA LEU A 483 -7.06 9.23 3.18
C LEU A 483 -8.14 10.08 2.52
N THR A 484 -8.77 10.93 3.31
CA THR A 484 -9.66 11.94 2.77
C THR A 484 -8.88 13.18 2.32
N LYS A 485 -9.32 13.78 1.21
CA LYS A 485 -8.80 15.06 0.76
C LYS A 485 -8.86 16.08 1.91
N PRO A 486 -7.82 16.92 2.12
CA PRO A 486 -7.82 17.88 3.21
C PRO A 486 -9.02 18.84 3.12
N ALA A 487 -9.67 19.10 4.24
CA ALA A 487 -10.73 20.07 4.35
C ALA A 487 -10.24 21.36 5.04
N ILE A 488 -10.54 22.53 4.47
CA ILE A 488 -10.28 23.81 5.11
C ILE A 488 -11.31 24.05 6.20
N THR A 489 -10.89 24.06 7.45
CA THR A 489 -11.75 24.34 8.62
C THR A 489 -11.80 25.82 8.97
N SER A 490 -10.75 26.59 8.61
CA SER A 490 -10.75 28.05 8.67
C SER A 490 -10.21 28.62 7.38
N LYS A 491 -11.00 29.48 6.73
CA LYS A 491 -10.58 30.15 5.48
C LYS A 491 -9.29 30.94 5.69
N ALA A 492 -8.51 31.08 4.62
CA ALA A 492 -7.30 31.88 4.66
C ALA A 492 -7.61 33.34 5.04
N THR A 493 -6.80 33.90 5.92
CA THR A 493 -6.90 35.29 6.41
C THR A 493 -5.52 35.93 6.44
N LEU A 494 -5.51 37.28 6.28
CA LEU A 494 -4.32 38.11 6.48
C LEU A 494 -4.30 38.61 7.92
N SER A 495 -3.15 38.49 8.59
CA SER A 495 -2.89 39.18 9.87
C SER A 495 -1.65 40.07 9.78
N GLY A 496 -1.59 41.05 10.64
CA GLY A 496 -0.56 42.11 10.61
C GLY A 496 -1.06 43.40 9.96
N THR A 497 -0.23 44.43 9.95
CA THR A 497 -0.57 45.74 9.37
C THR A 497 -0.30 45.71 7.87
N VAL A 498 -1.37 45.82 7.05
CA VAL A 498 -1.24 45.78 5.58
C VAL A 498 -0.81 47.15 5.04
N ARG A 499 0.47 47.46 5.15
CA ARG A 499 1.11 48.67 4.61
C ARG A 499 2.53 48.39 4.13
N THR A 500 3.03 49.18 3.24
CA THR A 500 4.41 49.05 2.74
C THR A 500 5.43 49.04 3.87
N GLY A 501 6.36 48.09 3.84
CA GLY A 501 7.42 47.88 4.83
C GLY A 501 7.03 47.06 6.04
N SER A 502 5.77 46.68 6.19
CA SER A 502 5.32 45.79 7.25
C SER A 502 5.35 44.33 6.79
N GLU A 503 5.59 43.44 7.71
CA GLU A 503 5.39 42.01 7.53
C GLU A 503 3.94 41.66 7.81
N VAL A 504 3.38 40.76 6.97
CA VAL A 504 2.04 40.18 7.10
C VAL A 504 2.13 38.69 7.06
N THR A 505 1.19 38.02 7.73
CA THR A 505 1.12 36.55 7.84
C THR A 505 -0.17 36.04 7.21
N CYS A 506 -0.07 34.94 6.47
CA CYS A 506 -1.21 34.19 5.98
C CYS A 506 -1.59 33.08 6.97
N ASN A 507 -2.83 33.07 7.43
CA ASN A 507 -3.33 32.05 8.37
C ASN A 507 -4.46 31.27 7.71
N ALA A 508 -4.46 29.95 7.91
CA ALA A 508 -5.54 29.04 7.56
C ALA A 508 -5.49 27.84 8.51
N ALA A 509 -6.62 27.18 8.72
CA ALA A 509 -6.68 25.93 9.44
C ALA A 509 -7.32 24.84 8.55
N TRP A 510 -6.92 23.61 8.74
CA TRP A 510 -7.39 22.48 7.95
C TRP A 510 -7.35 21.18 8.77
N THR A 511 -8.09 20.19 8.29
CA THR A 511 -8.03 18.79 8.72
C THR A 511 -7.56 17.93 7.56
N GLY A 512 -7.10 16.73 7.86
CA GLY A 512 -6.63 15.74 6.90
C GLY A 512 -5.26 15.20 7.28
N THR A 513 -5.16 13.90 7.40
CA THR A 513 -3.93 13.20 7.78
C THR A 513 -2.83 13.44 6.76
N GLY A 514 -1.61 13.72 7.23
CA GLY A 514 -0.46 13.96 6.36
C GLY A 514 -0.52 15.24 5.53
N ALA A 515 -1.52 16.10 5.72
CA ALA A 515 -1.71 17.29 4.92
C ALA A 515 -0.65 18.35 5.18
N LYS A 516 -0.05 18.86 4.10
CA LYS A 516 0.95 19.92 4.12
C LYS A 516 0.41 21.16 3.39
N ALA A 517 0.70 22.36 3.93
CA ALA A 517 0.30 23.63 3.32
C ALA A 517 1.45 24.23 2.52
N ALA A 518 1.14 24.66 1.30
CA ALA A 518 1.95 25.56 0.48
C ALA A 518 1.25 26.92 0.42
N TRP A 519 2.04 27.98 0.51
CA TRP A 519 1.55 29.34 0.55
C TRP A 519 1.86 30.07 -0.76
N SER A 520 1.00 30.96 -1.16
CA SER A 520 1.24 31.90 -2.26
C SER A 520 0.57 33.25 -2.00
N TRP A 521 1.19 34.31 -2.46
CA TRP A 521 0.70 35.67 -2.34
C TRP A 521 0.19 36.19 -3.68
N LEU A 522 -0.89 36.91 -3.66
CA LEU A 522 -1.52 37.45 -4.86
C LEU A 522 -1.61 38.98 -4.76
N ARG A 523 -1.32 39.65 -5.87
CA ARG A 523 -1.54 41.09 -6.07
C ARG A 523 -2.62 41.23 -7.14
N ASP A 524 -3.71 41.93 -6.80
CA ASP A 524 -4.87 42.08 -7.67
C ASP A 524 -5.35 40.77 -8.30
N GLY A 525 -5.35 39.70 -7.48
CA GLY A 525 -5.76 38.34 -7.90
C GLY A 525 -4.69 37.54 -8.65
N THR A 526 -3.56 38.15 -9.04
CA THR A 526 -2.47 37.47 -9.75
C THR A 526 -1.38 37.00 -8.78
N VAL A 527 -0.92 35.78 -8.94
CA VAL A 527 0.13 35.20 -8.08
C VAL A 527 1.46 35.95 -8.26
N ILE A 528 2.06 36.33 -7.15
CA ILE A 528 3.39 36.95 -7.12
C ILE A 528 4.43 35.86 -7.19
N SER A 529 5.19 35.81 -8.28
CA SER A 529 6.23 34.80 -8.49
C SER A 529 7.25 34.79 -7.35
N GLY A 530 7.62 33.60 -6.86
CA GLY A 530 8.58 33.38 -5.77
C GLY A 530 8.08 33.74 -4.37
N ALA A 531 6.87 34.28 -4.21
CA ALA A 531 6.30 34.61 -2.91
C ALA A 531 5.59 33.39 -2.29
N THR A 532 6.37 32.45 -1.71
CA THR A 532 5.91 31.15 -1.18
C THR A 532 5.98 31.01 0.34
N GLY A 533 6.49 32.01 1.05
CA GLY A 533 6.55 32.01 2.52
C GLY A 533 5.17 32.21 3.16
N LYS A 534 4.98 31.65 4.37
CA LYS A 534 3.81 31.92 5.21
C LYS A 534 3.72 33.40 5.58
N THR A 535 4.85 34.09 5.69
CA THR A 535 4.95 35.54 5.93
C THR A 535 5.49 36.23 4.68
N ARG A 536 5.19 37.54 4.56
CA ARG A 536 5.68 38.40 3.48
C ARG A 536 5.88 39.81 3.97
N THR A 537 7.05 40.40 3.68
CA THR A 537 7.27 41.83 3.83
C THR A 537 6.74 42.57 2.60
N LEU A 538 5.87 43.57 2.81
CA LEU A 538 5.25 44.36 1.75
C LEU A 538 6.21 45.40 1.19
N THR A 539 6.26 45.49 -0.13
CA THR A 539 7.19 46.34 -0.87
C THR A 539 6.46 47.55 -1.51
N ALA A 540 7.22 48.45 -2.08
CA ALA A 540 6.66 49.60 -2.84
C ALA A 540 5.76 49.15 -4.00
N SER A 541 6.05 47.97 -4.60
CA SER A 541 5.24 47.41 -5.69
C SER A 541 3.86 46.97 -5.25
N ASP A 542 3.67 46.73 -3.95
CA ASP A 542 2.39 46.30 -3.39
C ASP A 542 1.49 47.49 -3.04
N TYR A 543 2.04 48.70 -2.95
CA TYR A 543 1.31 49.91 -2.56
C TYR A 543 0.13 50.20 -3.50
N ARG A 544 -1.06 50.45 -2.94
CA ARG A 544 -2.36 50.66 -3.62
C ARG A 544 -2.92 49.46 -4.36
N HIS A 545 -2.28 48.32 -4.31
CA HIS A 545 -2.79 47.08 -4.87
C HIS A 545 -3.54 46.26 -3.82
N GLY A 546 -4.50 45.45 -4.27
CA GLY A 546 -5.20 44.49 -3.43
C GLY A 546 -4.31 43.27 -3.16
N LEU A 547 -3.90 43.11 -1.91
CA LEU A 547 -3.11 41.95 -1.48
C LEU A 547 -4.02 40.86 -0.92
N SER A 548 -3.83 39.62 -1.35
CA SER A 548 -4.42 38.46 -0.74
C SER A 548 -3.39 37.33 -0.63
N CYS A 549 -3.66 36.38 0.22
CA CYS A 549 -2.85 35.17 0.33
C CYS A 549 -3.68 33.90 0.09
N ARG A 550 -3.03 32.86 -0.36
CA ARG A 550 -3.63 31.56 -0.66
C ARG A 550 -2.89 30.46 0.08
N ALA A 551 -3.65 29.64 0.82
CA ALA A 551 -3.20 28.35 1.32
C ALA A 551 -3.65 27.27 0.34
N THR A 552 -2.73 26.42 -0.13
CA THR A 552 -3.01 25.18 -0.85
C THR A 552 -2.58 24.05 0.06
N VAL A 553 -3.53 23.27 0.55
CA VAL A 553 -3.28 22.15 1.47
C VAL A 553 -3.41 20.87 0.70
N THR A 554 -2.39 20.04 0.71
CA THR A 554 -2.27 18.81 -0.10
C THR A 554 -1.88 17.63 0.78
N ASN A 555 -2.53 16.51 0.58
CA ASN A 555 -2.07 15.18 0.94
C ASN A 555 -2.18 14.28 -0.30
N ASN A 556 -1.88 13.00 -0.15
CA ASN A 556 -1.93 12.06 -1.27
C ASN A 556 -3.35 11.85 -1.84
N ALA A 557 -4.43 12.15 -1.08
CA ALA A 557 -5.81 12.10 -1.58
C ALA A 557 -6.21 13.35 -2.38
N GLY A 558 -5.33 14.34 -2.51
CA GLY A 558 -5.57 15.53 -3.30
C GLY A 558 -5.32 16.85 -2.57
N SER A 559 -5.74 17.96 -3.17
CA SER A 559 -5.50 19.30 -2.61
C SER A 559 -6.78 20.11 -2.51
N THR A 560 -6.82 20.96 -1.47
CA THR A 560 -7.86 21.95 -1.26
C THR A 560 -7.23 23.33 -1.13
N ARG A 561 -7.91 24.38 -1.61
CA ARG A 561 -7.40 25.74 -1.63
C ARG A 561 -8.33 26.70 -0.89
N SER A 562 -7.72 27.66 -0.19
CA SER A 562 -8.43 28.81 0.38
C SER A 562 -7.65 30.07 0.08
N THR A 563 -8.34 31.12 -0.34
CA THR A 563 -7.75 32.46 -0.60
C THR A 563 -8.42 33.46 0.33
N SER A 564 -7.61 34.34 0.94
CA SER A 564 -8.12 35.43 1.80
C SER A 564 -8.87 36.48 0.99
N ALA A 565 -9.69 37.26 1.66
CA ALA A 565 -10.14 38.56 1.10
C ALA A 565 -8.93 39.42 0.73
N ALA A 566 -9.06 40.20 -0.33
CA ALA A 566 -8.05 41.17 -0.73
C ALA A 566 -8.12 42.42 0.16
N VAL A 567 -6.97 42.88 0.62
CA VAL A 567 -6.85 44.12 1.41
C VAL A 567 -5.91 45.07 0.68
N THR A 568 -6.34 46.31 0.46
CA THR A 568 -5.52 47.32 -0.20
C THR A 568 -4.31 47.68 0.67
N VAL A 569 -3.11 47.60 0.10
CA VAL A 569 -1.88 47.96 0.80
C VAL A 569 -1.78 49.46 0.99
N ALA A 570 -1.77 49.88 2.26
CA ALA A 570 -1.65 51.30 2.64
C ALA A 570 -0.21 51.79 2.48
N VAL A 571 -0.06 53.13 2.49
CA VAL A 571 1.25 53.78 2.48
C VAL A 571 2.06 53.40 3.75
N GLY A 572 3.33 53.16 3.57
CA GLY A 572 4.27 52.91 4.66
C GLY A 572 4.53 54.12 5.55
N PRO A 573 5.16 53.93 6.70
CA PRO A 573 5.50 55.02 7.61
C PRO A 573 6.39 56.06 6.93
N ALA A 574 6.51 57.25 7.56
CA ALA A 574 7.40 58.31 7.06
C ALA A 574 8.86 57.84 7.06
N LEU A 575 9.58 58.24 6.01
CA LEU A 575 11.03 58.01 5.94
C LEU A 575 11.70 58.72 7.13
N LYS A 576 12.52 57.95 7.88
CA LYS A 576 13.27 58.48 9.02
C LYS A 576 14.65 58.93 8.59
N ALA A 577 15.09 60.13 9.02
CA ALA A 577 16.45 60.59 8.81
C ALA A 577 17.41 59.73 9.65
N GLY A 578 18.43 59.10 9.01
CA GLY A 578 19.57 58.48 9.65
C GLY A 578 20.65 59.49 10.01
N THR A 579 20.91 60.43 9.06
CA THR A 579 21.72 61.64 9.29
C THR A 579 20.95 62.87 8.87
N THR A 580 21.06 63.98 9.63
CA THR A 580 20.42 65.23 9.30
C THR A 580 20.99 65.83 8.00
N PRO A 581 20.16 66.47 7.17
CA PRO A 581 20.67 67.27 6.05
C PRO A 581 21.63 68.38 6.52
N THR A 582 22.61 68.71 5.69
CA THR A 582 23.61 69.77 5.99
C THR A 582 23.76 70.73 4.82
N ILE A 583 24.31 71.94 5.08
CA ILE A 583 24.70 72.89 4.09
C ILE A 583 26.22 72.99 4.03
N THR A 584 26.76 72.99 2.83
CA THR A 584 28.20 73.25 2.56
C THR A 584 28.33 74.42 1.62
N GLY A 585 29.47 75.06 1.66
CA GLY A 585 29.78 76.27 0.84
C GLY A 585 30.03 77.50 1.67
N THR A 586 30.49 78.58 1.04
CA THR A 586 30.81 79.86 1.68
C THR A 586 29.54 80.70 1.82
N ALA A 587 29.17 81.06 3.04
CA ALA A 587 27.98 81.85 3.33
C ALA A 587 28.23 83.33 3.09
N LYS A 588 28.47 83.72 1.82
CA LYS A 588 28.71 85.11 1.36
C LYS A 588 27.90 85.38 0.11
N VAL A 589 27.34 86.62 -0.01
CA VAL A 589 26.57 87.04 -1.20
C VAL A 589 27.34 86.75 -2.48
N GLY A 590 26.66 86.19 -3.50
CA GLY A 590 27.22 85.72 -4.78
C GLY A 590 27.78 84.35 -4.76
N HIS A 591 27.97 83.70 -3.60
CA HIS A 591 28.50 82.34 -3.50
C HIS A 591 27.35 81.32 -3.48
N LYS A 592 27.69 80.11 -3.94
CA LYS A 592 26.79 79.00 -4.01
C LYS A 592 26.85 78.15 -2.73
N LEU A 593 25.69 77.92 -2.10
CA LEU A 593 25.52 76.88 -1.06
C LEU A 593 24.99 75.62 -1.69
N THR A 594 25.42 74.50 -1.15
CA THR A 594 24.98 73.16 -1.56
C THR A 594 24.36 72.45 -0.37
N ALA A 595 23.18 71.85 -0.54
CA ALA A 595 22.48 71.04 0.42
C ALA A 595 22.86 69.55 0.24
N ALA A 596 23.40 68.93 1.24
CA ALA A 596 23.48 67.49 1.34
C ALA A 596 22.19 66.95 1.96
N HIS A 597 21.60 65.92 1.38
CA HIS A 597 20.28 65.42 1.77
C HIS A 597 20.28 64.56 3.02
N GLY A 598 21.47 64.17 3.52
CA GLY A 598 21.58 63.18 4.62
C GLY A 598 21.21 61.76 4.19
N THR A 599 21.14 60.85 5.13
CA THR A 599 20.69 59.47 4.92
C THR A 599 19.29 59.28 5.43
N TRP A 600 18.57 58.32 4.81
CA TRP A 600 17.16 58.05 5.16
C TRP A 600 16.92 56.55 5.19
N SER A 601 16.05 56.12 6.09
CA SER A 601 15.63 54.72 6.23
C SER A 601 14.10 54.62 6.08
N PRO A 602 13.59 53.78 5.16
CA PRO A 602 14.30 53.18 4.05
C PRO A 602 14.96 54.21 3.13
N THR A 603 15.96 53.86 2.34
CA THR A 603 16.68 54.75 1.44
C THR A 603 15.71 55.49 0.50
N ALA A 604 15.74 56.80 0.50
CA ALA A 604 14.93 57.62 -0.39
C ALA A 604 15.37 57.46 -1.86
N THR A 605 14.43 57.55 -2.78
CA THR A 605 14.69 57.46 -4.23
C THR A 605 14.77 58.86 -4.89
N SER A 606 14.28 59.89 -4.23
CA SER A 606 14.36 61.27 -4.72
C SER A 606 14.21 62.26 -3.58
N TYR A 607 14.64 63.50 -3.84
CA TYR A 607 14.64 64.58 -2.87
C TYR A 607 14.08 65.85 -3.49
N THR A 608 13.41 66.68 -2.67
CA THR A 608 13.05 68.08 -3.02
C THR A 608 13.58 69.01 -1.94
N TYR A 609 13.95 70.21 -2.35
CA TYR A 609 14.59 71.20 -1.51
C TYR A 609 13.73 72.47 -1.46
N VAL A 610 13.70 73.12 -0.32
CA VAL A 610 13.05 74.38 -0.12
C VAL A 610 13.97 75.29 0.75
N TRP A 611 14.62 76.26 0.13
CA TRP A 611 15.50 77.14 0.86
C TRP A 611 14.66 78.18 1.62
N LYS A 612 15.14 78.54 2.79
CA LYS A 612 14.47 79.45 3.70
C LYS A 612 15.43 80.55 4.14
N ARG A 613 14.92 81.76 4.26
CA ARG A 613 15.58 82.91 4.88
C ARG A 613 14.82 83.27 6.17
N ASP A 614 15.48 83.27 7.31
CA ASP A 614 14.89 83.47 8.65
C ASP A 614 13.62 82.60 8.85
N GLY A 615 13.70 81.34 8.39
CA GLY A 615 12.58 80.41 8.47
C GLY A 615 11.50 80.55 7.41
N LYS A 616 11.44 81.64 6.66
CA LYS A 616 10.49 81.86 5.57
C LYS A 616 10.98 81.32 4.24
N THR A 617 10.09 80.69 3.43
CA THR A 617 10.42 80.13 2.14
C THR A 617 10.94 81.18 1.17
N ILE A 618 12.06 80.88 0.49
CA ILE A 618 12.57 81.71 -0.63
C ILE A 618 11.91 81.18 -1.91
N THR A 619 11.04 81.98 -2.50
CA THR A 619 10.29 81.59 -3.69
C THR A 619 11.22 81.20 -4.85
N GLY A 620 10.98 80.05 -5.49
CA GLY A 620 11.78 79.52 -6.62
C GLY A 620 13.08 78.83 -6.22
N ALA A 621 13.52 78.87 -4.97
CA ALA A 621 14.74 78.23 -4.50
C ALA A 621 14.46 76.77 -4.15
N THR A 622 14.37 75.86 -5.18
CA THR A 622 13.98 74.46 -5.05
C THR A 622 15.05 73.43 -5.49
N ARG A 623 16.21 73.95 -5.89
CA ARG A 623 17.35 73.06 -6.29
C ARG A 623 18.18 72.71 -5.06
N SER A 624 18.99 71.61 -5.17
CA SER A 624 19.95 71.26 -4.14
C SER A 624 21.03 72.29 -3.89
N THR A 625 21.14 73.28 -4.77
CA THR A 625 22.07 74.40 -4.63
C THR A 625 21.30 75.68 -4.65
N TYR A 626 21.80 76.68 -3.95
CA TYR A 626 21.26 78.07 -3.92
C TYR A 626 22.41 79.07 -3.98
N VAL A 627 22.28 80.08 -4.86
CA VAL A 627 23.23 81.18 -4.93
C VAL A 627 22.72 82.29 -4.08
N LEU A 628 23.50 82.74 -3.09
CA LEU A 628 23.14 83.77 -2.15
C LEU A 628 23.01 85.12 -2.85
N VAL A 629 21.88 85.80 -2.63
CA VAL A 629 21.56 87.07 -3.22
C VAL A 629 21.74 88.19 -2.19
N LYS A 630 21.76 89.48 -2.64
CA LYS A 630 21.92 90.63 -1.77
C LYS A 630 20.91 90.70 -0.61
N ALA A 631 19.69 90.21 -0.84
CA ALA A 631 18.66 90.11 0.18
C ALA A 631 18.94 89.10 1.29
N ASP A 632 19.95 88.22 1.14
CA ASP A 632 20.33 87.20 2.15
C ASP A 632 21.37 87.75 3.16
N LYS A 633 21.99 88.89 2.84
CA LYS A 633 23.05 89.48 3.68
C LYS A 633 22.52 89.77 5.09
N GLY A 634 23.15 89.30 6.10
CA GLY A 634 22.78 89.42 7.51
C GLY A 634 21.69 88.49 7.99
N HIS A 635 21.09 87.70 7.10
CA HIS A 635 20.02 86.74 7.40
C HIS A 635 20.51 85.31 7.58
N LYS A 636 19.72 84.52 8.29
CA LYS A 636 19.95 83.11 8.47
C LYS A 636 19.32 82.29 7.32
N VAL A 637 20.13 81.54 6.56
CA VAL A 637 19.68 80.69 5.47
C VAL A 637 19.74 79.22 5.87
N SER A 638 18.64 78.51 5.65
CA SER A 638 18.53 77.05 5.87
C SER A 638 17.79 76.41 4.70
N VAL A 639 17.82 75.06 4.60
CA VAL A 639 17.07 74.36 3.60
C VAL A 639 16.32 73.17 4.23
N LYS A 640 15.01 73.05 3.91
CA LYS A 640 14.20 71.88 4.18
C LYS A 640 14.39 70.92 3.04
N VAL A 641 14.87 69.71 3.36
CA VAL A 641 14.97 68.58 2.46
C VAL A 641 13.80 67.66 2.71
N THR A 642 13.05 67.29 1.66
CA THR A 642 12.01 66.26 1.74
C THR A 642 12.46 65.06 0.96
N ALA A 643 12.60 63.93 1.64
CA ALA A 643 12.95 62.63 1.08
C ALA A 643 11.69 61.92 0.61
N LYS A 644 11.72 61.32 -0.57
CA LYS A 644 10.58 60.64 -1.18
C LYS A 644 10.96 59.22 -1.61
N ARG A 645 10.02 58.30 -1.44
CA ARG A 645 10.09 56.94 -1.93
C ARG A 645 8.68 56.45 -2.24
N SER A 646 8.47 55.85 -3.41
CA SER A 646 7.17 55.28 -3.76
C SER A 646 6.69 54.29 -2.70
N GLY A 647 5.41 54.36 -2.33
CA GLY A 647 4.81 53.50 -1.30
C GLY A 647 5.13 53.90 0.14
N TRP A 648 5.86 55.00 0.39
CA TRP A 648 6.23 55.45 1.72
C TRP A 648 5.78 56.91 1.93
N THR A 649 5.43 57.24 3.15
CA THR A 649 5.18 58.65 3.52
C THR A 649 6.50 59.43 3.45
N ASN A 650 6.44 60.65 2.91
CA ASN A 650 7.63 61.47 2.79
C ASN A 650 8.23 61.80 4.16
N GLY A 651 9.56 61.70 4.27
CA GLY A 651 10.31 62.23 5.40
C GLY A 651 10.80 63.64 5.14
N SER A 652 11.01 64.44 6.16
CA SER A 652 11.63 65.76 5.98
C SER A 652 12.57 66.12 7.12
N GLY A 653 13.65 66.80 6.79
CA GLY A 653 14.60 67.39 7.73
C GLY A 653 15.01 68.77 7.29
N THR A 654 15.32 69.64 8.24
CA THR A 654 15.80 71.02 7.97
C THR A 654 17.24 71.12 8.47
N THR A 655 18.11 71.74 7.70
CA THR A 655 19.51 71.94 8.08
C THR A 655 19.65 72.95 9.19
N ALA A 656 20.76 72.89 9.92
CA ALA A 656 21.18 74.07 10.67
C ALA A 656 21.25 75.31 9.74
N ALA A 657 20.92 76.47 10.26
CA ALA A 657 20.96 77.73 9.51
C ALA A 657 22.40 78.27 9.49
N VAL A 658 22.79 78.89 8.34
CA VAL A 658 24.06 79.58 8.18
C VAL A 658 23.78 81.11 8.07
N THR A 659 24.51 81.95 8.78
CA THR A 659 24.39 83.39 8.70
C THR A 659 25.20 83.88 7.53
N VAL A 660 24.54 84.67 6.60
CA VAL A 660 25.18 85.13 5.37
C VAL A 660 25.89 86.49 5.64
N ARG A 661 27.15 86.50 5.22
CA ARG A 661 28.00 87.68 5.37
C ARG A 661 28.01 88.53 4.10
#